data_a13e04ad5b7a36e9e494da38fd597eb3
#
_entry.id   a13e04ad5b7a36e9e494da38fd597eb3
#
_cell.length_a   1.000
_cell.length_b   1.000
_cell.length_c   1.000
_cell.angle_alpha   90.00
_cell.angle_beta   90.00
_cell.angle_gamma   90.00
#
_symmetry.space_group_name_H-M   'P 1'
#
loop_
_entity.id
_entity.type
_entity.pdbx_description
1 polymer ?
#
loop_
_entity_poly.entity_id
_entity_poly.type
_entity_poly.pdbx_seq_one_letter_code
_entity_poly.pdbx_strand_id
1 'polypeptide(L)'
;METGPQHVARLRRSLVGLDLALLESWGRSLADVLGGGGRLLAAGNGGSAAEAQHLTSELVGKLRDEREPLSAIALHAETSSVTAIGNDYGFDEVFARQVRAHGRPGDVLMLLSTSGRSENLLCAARAAREAGLTVWGLSGPEPNPLAELCDETLAVQAEGTATIQECHLVAVHVLCAEVDVALGASSRAPGKHGNAPAPLVVVGDALLDHDIVGVVRRLSPEAPVPTVDNAQARTRPGGAGLAALLAARQDRPVVLITALSVDQEGGELADLLRSHDVHVIDLGADGTTPVKSRVRTEDRSLLMLSRASDRRSRSRRRLTGDERDLLLGAAAVLVSDYGNGVTFDESVREALTAAAPRIPVVWDPHPRGAEPVSGVRLVIPNSREAAHFAGGTGTGLVGDIDRAGTLLDRWQTGGVVITRGGNGAVLLESRDGAPLVVPGVPVAAADTCGAGDRFAVTVASLLADRALLAEAVTAAVGTATEFVAAGGASALVADAAAEPARQGGTEHGTTGNDLAALLARVRGRGEEVVAAGGCFDLIHPGHIALLDQARRLGGCLVVCLNDDDSVRRLKGETRPVVPQRDRAAVLASLSSVDAVVLFGEDTPAEVLKAIRPDIYVKGGDYRVEDVAEAALVAEWGGRTVIVPYVEGRSTTGMISRIHDSGSRV
;
A
#
# COMPACT_ATOMS: atom_id res chain seq x y z
N MET A 1 8.28 -32.03 -13.54
CA MET A 1 8.08 -31.12 -12.38
C MET A 1 7.58 -29.80 -12.92
N GLU A 2 6.50 -29.29 -12.35
CA GLU A 2 5.98 -27.98 -12.70
C GLU A 2 6.89 -26.88 -12.18
N THR A 3 7.13 -25.83 -12.97
CA THR A 3 7.92 -24.66 -12.55
C THR A 3 7.02 -23.63 -11.86
N GLY A 4 7.59 -22.75 -11.01
CA GLY A 4 6.85 -21.69 -10.36
C GLY A 4 6.01 -20.81 -11.32
N PRO A 5 6.56 -20.33 -12.46
CA PRO A 5 5.77 -19.60 -13.47
C PRO A 5 4.59 -20.39 -14.04
N GLN A 6 4.75 -21.71 -14.25
CA GLN A 6 3.66 -22.56 -14.74
C GLN A 6 2.55 -22.72 -13.70
N HIS A 7 2.92 -22.85 -12.42
CA HIS A 7 1.97 -22.89 -11.32
C HIS A 7 1.16 -21.58 -11.21
N VAL A 8 1.82 -20.43 -11.24
CA VAL A 8 1.14 -19.11 -11.20
C VAL A 8 0.22 -18.91 -12.41
N ALA A 9 0.64 -19.36 -13.60
CA ALA A 9 -0.19 -19.26 -14.80
C ALA A 9 -1.44 -20.15 -14.71
N ARG A 10 -1.32 -21.34 -14.09
CA ARG A 10 -2.46 -22.24 -13.83
C ARG A 10 -3.40 -21.63 -12.80
N LEU A 11 -2.89 -21.15 -11.67
CA LEU A 11 -3.69 -20.46 -10.63
C LEU A 11 -4.50 -19.32 -11.22
N ARG A 12 -3.85 -18.45 -12.02
CA ARG A 12 -4.53 -17.32 -12.69
C ARG A 12 -5.69 -17.78 -13.57
N ARG A 13 -5.53 -18.86 -14.32
CA ARG A 13 -6.63 -19.41 -15.14
C ARG A 13 -7.77 -19.96 -14.29
N SER A 14 -7.45 -20.65 -13.19
CA SER A 14 -8.47 -21.22 -12.29
C SER A 14 -9.25 -20.16 -11.55
N LEU A 15 -8.60 -19.04 -11.15
CA LEU A 15 -9.25 -17.90 -10.50
C LEU A 15 -10.28 -17.21 -11.42
N VAL A 16 -10.03 -17.13 -12.73
CA VAL A 16 -10.99 -16.56 -13.70
C VAL A 16 -12.28 -17.41 -13.78
N GLY A 17 -12.19 -18.70 -13.47
CA GLY A 17 -13.32 -19.63 -13.51
C GLY A 17 -14.09 -19.76 -12.19
N LEU A 18 -13.77 -19.00 -11.14
CA LEU A 18 -14.52 -19.02 -9.89
C LEU A 18 -15.92 -18.41 -10.07
N ASP A 19 -16.93 -19.09 -9.53
CA ASP A 19 -18.31 -18.59 -9.50
C ASP A 19 -18.48 -17.53 -8.39
N LEU A 20 -18.21 -16.27 -8.76
CA LEU A 20 -18.35 -15.14 -7.84
C LEU A 20 -19.83 -14.86 -7.48
N ALA A 21 -20.77 -15.18 -8.38
CA ALA A 21 -22.19 -14.99 -8.10
C ALA A 21 -22.70 -15.95 -7.01
N LEU A 22 -22.17 -17.19 -7.00
CA LEU A 22 -22.43 -18.13 -5.92
C LEU A 22 -21.87 -17.64 -4.58
N LEU A 23 -20.63 -17.14 -4.56
CA LEU A 23 -20.02 -16.60 -3.35
C LEU A 23 -20.76 -15.37 -2.81
N GLU A 24 -21.23 -14.49 -3.68
CA GLU A 24 -22.09 -13.36 -3.32
C GLU A 24 -23.43 -13.83 -2.72
N SER A 25 -24.06 -14.87 -3.29
CA SER A 25 -25.26 -15.49 -2.74
C SER A 25 -25.01 -16.10 -1.37
N TRP A 26 -23.91 -16.84 -1.22
CA TRP A 26 -23.50 -17.41 0.06
C TRP A 26 -23.21 -16.33 1.11
N GLY A 27 -22.56 -15.24 0.72
CA GLY A 27 -22.29 -14.11 1.61
C GLY A 27 -23.56 -13.52 2.21
N ARG A 28 -24.58 -13.28 1.38
CA ARG A 28 -25.89 -12.80 1.85
C ARG A 28 -26.58 -13.80 2.77
N SER A 29 -26.66 -15.08 2.35
CA SER A 29 -27.29 -16.13 3.14
C SER A 29 -26.60 -16.35 4.49
N LEU A 30 -25.26 -16.34 4.50
CA LEU A 30 -24.48 -16.50 5.72
C LEU A 30 -24.62 -15.30 6.65
N ALA A 31 -24.69 -14.08 6.11
CA ALA A 31 -24.94 -12.86 6.87
C ALA A 31 -26.30 -12.92 7.59
N ASP A 32 -27.35 -13.40 6.91
CA ASP A 32 -28.68 -13.58 7.52
C ASP A 32 -28.65 -14.61 8.64
N VAL A 33 -27.98 -15.75 8.46
CA VAL A 33 -27.85 -16.79 9.47
C VAL A 33 -27.08 -16.27 10.68
N LEU A 34 -25.89 -15.70 10.46
CA LEU A 34 -25.01 -15.25 11.56
C LEU A 34 -25.57 -14.01 12.26
N GLY A 35 -26.17 -13.07 11.53
CA GLY A 35 -26.87 -11.91 12.07
C GLY A 35 -28.14 -12.28 12.87
N GLY A 36 -28.77 -13.40 12.52
CA GLY A 36 -29.89 -13.98 13.23
C GLY A 36 -29.51 -14.80 14.49
N GLY A 37 -28.22 -14.87 14.83
CA GLY A 37 -27.69 -15.62 15.98
C GLY A 37 -27.41 -17.10 15.71
N GLY A 38 -27.48 -17.54 14.44
CA GLY A 38 -26.99 -18.83 13.99
C GLY A 38 -25.46 -18.90 13.95
N ARG A 39 -24.90 -19.98 13.44
CA ARG A 39 -23.43 -20.18 13.39
C ARG A 39 -22.98 -20.85 12.11
N LEU A 40 -21.68 -20.68 11.83
CA LEU A 40 -20.94 -21.45 10.85
C LEU A 40 -20.12 -22.54 11.54
N LEU A 41 -20.23 -23.78 11.08
CA LEU A 41 -19.28 -24.85 11.38
C LEU A 41 -18.41 -25.04 10.15
N ALA A 42 -17.10 -25.22 10.30
CA ALA A 42 -16.19 -25.45 9.19
C ALA A 42 -15.27 -26.63 9.44
N ALA A 43 -15.04 -27.46 8.41
CA ALA A 43 -14.14 -28.59 8.51
C ALA A 43 -13.37 -28.84 7.20
N GLY A 44 -12.15 -29.35 7.35
CA GLY A 44 -11.25 -29.78 6.27
C GLY A 44 -10.15 -30.65 6.83
N ASN A 45 -9.33 -31.24 5.95
CA ASN A 45 -8.17 -32.03 6.33
C ASN A 45 -6.88 -31.37 5.81
N GLY A 46 -5.77 -31.47 6.56
CA GLY A 46 -4.47 -30.94 6.13
C GLY A 46 -4.52 -29.44 5.84
N GLY A 47 -4.13 -29.01 4.61
CA GLY A 47 -4.20 -27.62 4.18
C GLY A 47 -5.62 -27.04 4.22
N SER A 48 -6.62 -27.84 3.82
CA SER A 48 -8.02 -27.42 3.86
C SER A 48 -8.54 -27.24 5.32
N ALA A 49 -7.92 -27.89 6.31
CA ALA A 49 -8.19 -27.59 7.72
C ALA A 49 -7.69 -26.19 8.08
N ALA A 50 -6.48 -25.81 7.64
CA ALA A 50 -5.96 -24.46 7.86
C ALA A 50 -6.85 -23.38 7.22
N GLU A 51 -7.39 -23.62 6.04
CA GLU A 51 -8.32 -22.73 5.34
C GLU A 51 -9.67 -22.63 6.08
N ALA A 52 -10.21 -23.74 6.59
CA ALA A 52 -11.41 -23.76 7.41
C ALA A 52 -11.21 -22.97 8.72
N GLN A 53 -10.03 -23.10 9.34
CA GLN A 53 -9.68 -22.32 10.53
C GLN A 53 -9.51 -20.84 10.19
N HIS A 54 -8.94 -20.51 9.03
CA HIS A 54 -8.83 -19.14 8.56
C HIS A 54 -10.22 -18.51 8.35
N LEU A 55 -11.13 -19.20 7.65
CA LEU A 55 -12.52 -18.77 7.50
C LEU A 55 -13.18 -18.43 8.84
N THR A 56 -13.05 -19.32 9.82
CA THR A 56 -13.67 -19.08 11.12
C THR A 56 -13.00 -17.94 11.89
N SER A 57 -11.69 -17.74 11.73
CA SER A 57 -10.98 -16.63 12.36
C SER A 57 -11.40 -15.28 11.78
N GLU A 58 -11.61 -15.18 10.47
CA GLU A 58 -12.12 -13.97 9.82
C GLU A 58 -13.55 -13.61 10.29
N LEU A 59 -14.39 -14.61 10.52
CA LEU A 59 -15.76 -14.38 10.97
C LEU A 59 -15.84 -14.04 12.45
N VAL A 60 -15.04 -14.68 13.32
CA VAL A 60 -14.98 -14.41 14.78
C VAL A 60 -14.25 -13.09 15.05
N GLY A 61 -13.17 -12.82 14.34
CA GLY A 61 -12.45 -11.55 14.34
C GLY A 61 -13.09 -10.56 13.40
N LYS A 62 -12.33 -10.15 12.39
CA LYS A 62 -12.81 -9.29 11.29
C LYS A 62 -11.91 -9.44 10.08
N LEU A 63 -12.46 -9.37 8.86
CA LEU A 63 -11.66 -9.36 7.63
C LEU A 63 -11.05 -7.96 7.38
N ARG A 64 -11.86 -6.92 7.36
CA ARG A 64 -11.45 -5.53 7.09
C ARG A 64 -12.07 -4.56 8.08
N ASP A 65 -13.40 -4.46 8.08
CA ASP A 65 -14.14 -3.46 8.82
C ASP A 65 -14.53 -3.94 10.21
N GLU A 66 -14.64 -3.01 11.16
CA GLU A 66 -15.10 -3.31 12.51
C GLU A 66 -16.58 -3.71 12.49
N ARG A 67 -16.91 -4.86 13.07
CA ARG A 67 -18.27 -5.39 13.22
C ARG A 67 -18.43 -6.24 14.45
N GLU A 68 -19.64 -6.57 14.80
CA GLU A 68 -19.93 -7.55 15.85
C GLU A 68 -19.32 -8.92 15.50
N PRO A 69 -18.68 -9.60 16.46
CA PRO A 69 -18.16 -10.94 16.28
C PRO A 69 -19.24 -11.92 15.85
N LEU A 70 -18.95 -12.74 14.83
CA LEU A 70 -19.87 -13.72 14.28
C LEU A 70 -19.53 -15.11 14.80
N SER A 71 -20.56 -15.94 15.09
CA SER A 71 -20.35 -17.28 15.62
C SER A 71 -19.84 -18.25 14.55
N ALA A 72 -18.57 -18.64 14.63
CA ALA A 72 -17.96 -19.62 13.71
C ALA A 72 -17.03 -20.58 14.46
N ILE A 73 -17.06 -21.87 14.13
CA ILE A 73 -16.30 -22.93 14.79
C ILE A 73 -15.59 -23.81 13.77
N ALA A 74 -14.25 -23.89 13.85
CA ALA A 74 -13.46 -24.86 13.11
C ALA A 74 -13.44 -26.20 13.87
N LEU A 75 -14.06 -27.25 13.32
CA LEU A 75 -14.28 -28.52 14.03
C LEU A 75 -12.99 -29.30 14.33
N HIS A 76 -11.87 -28.97 13.69
CA HIS A 76 -10.57 -29.60 13.94
C HIS A 76 -9.71 -28.82 14.95
N ALA A 77 -10.14 -27.61 15.36
CA ALA A 77 -9.31 -26.73 16.21
C ALA A 77 -9.24 -27.20 17.67
N GLU A 78 -10.26 -27.88 18.17
CA GLU A 78 -10.26 -28.47 19.50
C GLU A 78 -9.65 -29.88 19.44
N THR A 79 -8.34 -29.96 19.68
CA THR A 79 -7.53 -31.17 19.50
C THR A 79 -7.90 -32.32 20.43
N SER A 80 -8.38 -32.04 21.64
CA SER A 80 -8.81 -33.08 22.58
C SER A 80 -10.04 -33.83 22.06
N SER A 81 -11.05 -33.11 21.54
CA SER A 81 -12.23 -33.70 20.89
C SER A 81 -11.86 -34.54 19.68
N VAL A 82 -11.01 -34.00 18.79
CA VAL A 82 -10.57 -34.72 17.59
C VAL A 82 -9.83 -36.01 17.92
N THR A 83 -8.91 -35.95 18.89
CA THR A 83 -8.12 -37.13 19.30
C THR A 83 -8.96 -38.16 20.05
N ALA A 84 -9.85 -37.75 20.98
CA ALA A 84 -10.74 -38.64 21.70
C ALA A 84 -11.73 -39.34 20.75
N ILE A 85 -12.41 -38.58 19.88
CA ILE A 85 -13.34 -39.15 18.92
C ILE A 85 -12.61 -40.09 17.94
N GLY A 86 -11.45 -39.68 17.45
CA GLY A 86 -10.64 -40.50 16.54
C GLY A 86 -10.20 -41.82 17.17
N ASN A 87 -9.87 -41.83 18.48
CA ASN A 87 -9.50 -43.02 19.21
C ASN A 87 -10.70 -43.94 19.49
N ASP A 88 -11.84 -43.37 19.90
CA ASP A 88 -12.97 -44.15 20.42
C ASP A 88 -13.97 -44.56 19.30
N TYR A 89 -14.10 -43.75 18.24
CA TYR A 89 -15.11 -43.95 17.19
C TYR A 89 -14.53 -44.04 15.77
N GLY A 90 -13.22 -43.81 15.63
CA GLY A 90 -12.55 -43.78 14.33
C GLY A 90 -12.50 -42.39 13.73
N PHE A 91 -11.55 -42.19 12.79
CA PHE A 91 -11.29 -40.91 12.18
C PHE A 91 -12.44 -40.41 11.28
N ASP A 92 -13.28 -41.32 10.78
CA ASP A 92 -14.43 -40.94 9.97
C ASP A 92 -15.52 -40.21 10.74
N GLU A 93 -15.58 -40.39 12.06
CA GLU A 93 -16.57 -39.75 12.96
C GLU A 93 -16.09 -38.43 13.56
N VAL A 94 -14.84 -38.04 13.36
CA VAL A 94 -14.24 -36.89 14.08
C VAL A 94 -15.02 -35.57 13.86
N PHE A 95 -15.57 -35.33 12.69
CA PHE A 95 -16.37 -34.16 12.41
C PHE A 95 -17.87 -34.40 12.58
N ALA A 96 -18.38 -35.57 12.20
CA ALA A 96 -19.79 -35.90 12.30
C ALA A 96 -20.31 -35.82 13.73
N ARG A 97 -19.55 -36.33 14.72
CA ARG A 97 -19.92 -36.21 16.15
C ARG A 97 -19.95 -34.76 16.64
N GLN A 98 -19.01 -33.93 16.18
CA GLN A 98 -18.99 -32.52 16.56
C GLN A 98 -20.13 -31.74 15.87
N VAL A 99 -20.48 -32.07 14.63
CA VAL A 99 -21.69 -31.52 13.97
C VAL A 99 -22.93 -31.84 14.79
N ARG A 100 -23.14 -33.09 15.23
CA ARG A 100 -24.28 -33.48 16.11
C ARG A 100 -24.27 -32.75 17.47
N ALA A 101 -23.08 -32.42 17.97
CA ALA A 101 -22.95 -31.73 19.28
C ALA A 101 -23.23 -30.22 19.18
N HIS A 102 -22.69 -29.57 18.16
CA HIS A 102 -22.66 -28.11 18.01
C HIS A 102 -23.70 -27.55 17.04
N GLY A 103 -24.05 -28.32 16.00
CA GLY A 103 -24.98 -27.88 14.95
C GLY A 103 -26.42 -27.74 15.45
N ARG A 104 -27.12 -26.75 14.94
CA ARG A 104 -28.54 -26.48 15.20
C ARG A 104 -29.25 -26.30 13.88
N PRO A 105 -30.55 -26.61 13.77
CA PRO A 105 -31.33 -26.34 12.57
C PRO A 105 -31.19 -24.88 12.12
N GLY A 106 -30.87 -24.66 10.85
CA GLY A 106 -30.63 -23.36 10.28
C GLY A 106 -29.17 -22.84 10.34
N ASP A 107 -28.28 -23.54 11.03
CA ASP A 107 -26.83 -23.27 10.96
C ASP A 107 -26.26 -23.69 9.58
N VAL A 108 -25.04 -23.27 9.26
CA VAL A 108 -24.33 -23.63 8.04
C VAL A 108 -23.12 -24.51 8.38
N LEU A 109 -22.92 -25.59 7.61
CA LEU A 109 -21.68 -26.36 7.61
C LEU A 109 -20.93 -26.14 6.30
N MET A 110 -19.70 -25.58 6.38
CA MET A 110 -18.78 -25.42 5.27
C MET A 110 -17.72 -26.52 5.26
N LEU A 111 -17.66 -27.30 4.19
CA LEU A 111 -16.70 -28.40 4.04
C LEU A 111 -15.69 -28.11 2.93
N LEU A 112 -14.40 -28.16 3.25
CA LEU A 112 -13.31 -27.88 2.34
C LEU A 112 -12.54 -29.16 2.01
N SER A 113 -12.48 -29.52 0.71
CA SER A 113 -11.79 -30.73 0.25
C SER A 113 -11.31 -30.62 -1.19
N THR A 114 -10.02 -30.71 -1.43
CA THR A 114 -9.48 -30.68 -2.80
C THR A 114 -9.85 -31.90 -3.64
N SER A 115 -10.15 -33.03 -3.02
CA SER A 115 -10.54 -34.29 -3.71
C SER A 115 -12.03 -34.59 -3.66
N GLY A 116 -12.76 -33.98 -2.71
CA GLY A 116 -14.16 -34.29 -2.42
C GLY A 116 -14.43 -35.73 -1.97
N ARG A 117 -13.40 -36.48 -1.50
CA ARG A 117 -13.49 -37.94 -1.22
C ARG A 117 -13.16 -38.33 0.22
N SER A 118 -12.92 -37.38 1.10
CA SER A 118 -12.56 -37.65 2.49
C SER A 118 -13.77 -38.15 3.29
N GLU A 119 -13.75 -39.39 3.77
CA GLU A 119 -14.92 -40.02 4.40
C GLU A 119 -15.38 -39.26 5.67
N ASN A 120 -14.47 -38.73 6.49
CA ASN A 120 -14.84 -37.91 7.63
C ASN A 120 -15.65 -36.64 7.27
N LEU A 121 -15.40 -36.05 6.10
CA LEU A 121 -16.17 -34.91 5.59
C LEU A 121 -17.53 -35.38 5.03
N LEU A 122 -17.57 -36.54 4.35
CA LEU A 122 -18.82 -37.12 3.86
C LEU A 122 -19.74 -37.50 5.03
N CYS A 123 -19.19 -38.07 6.13
CA CYS A 123 -19.93 -38.36 7.34
C CYS A 123 -20.43 -37.06 8.02
N ALA A 124 -19.63 -36.00 8.03
CA ALA A 124 -20.04 -34.71 8.54
C ALA A 124 -21.20 -34.10 7.71
N ALA A 125 -21.15 -34.17 6.37
CA ALA A 125 -22.23 -33.72 5.51
C ALA A 125 -23.56 -34.44 5.78
N ARG A 126 -23.52 -35.75 5.90
CA ARG A 126 -24.71 -36.57 6.25
C ARG A 126 -25.28 -36.16 7.60
N ALA A 127 -24.41 -36.04 8.64
CA ALA A 127 -24.82 -35.62 9.98
C ALA A 127 -25.43 -34.21 10.02
N ALA A 128 -24.89 -33.29 9.21
CA ALA A 128 -25.40 -31.92 9.12
C ALA A 128 -26.81 -31.88 8.48
N ARG A 129 -27.02 -32.61 7.43
CA ARG A 129 -28.35 -32.71 6.80
C ARG A 129 -29.40 -33.33 7.74
N GLU A 130 -29.01 -34.39 8.49
CA GLU A 130 -29.87 -35.00 9.52
C GLU A 130 -30.21 -33.99 10.66
N ALA A 131 -29.27 -33.09 10.97
CA ALA A 131 -29.47 -32.06 12.00
C ALA A 131 -30.14 -30.77 11.49
N GLY A 132 -30.47 -30.69 10.20
CA GLY A 132 -31.15 -29.53 9.57
C GLY A 132 -30.24 -28.34 9.30
N LEU A 133 -28.94 -28.57 9.10
CA LEU A 133 -28.00 -27.54 8.67
C LEU A 133 -28.00 -27.45 7.13
N THR A 134 -27.69 -26.25 6.62
CA THR A 134 -27.32 -26.06 5.22
C THR A 134 -25.86 -26.50 5.02
N VAL A 135 -25.58 -27.30 4.01
CA VAL A 135 -24.23 -27.85 3.77
C VAL A 135 -23.66 -27.24 2.48
N TRP A 136 -22.56 -26.53 2.59
CA TRP A 136 -21.81 -25.98 1.49
C TRP A 136 -20.44 -26.64 1.32
N GLY A 137 -20.02 -26.82 0.06
CA GLY A 137 -18.75 -27.44 -0.28
C GLY A 137 -17.81 -26.50 -1.05
N LEU A 138 -16.56 -26.38 -0.61
CA LEU A 138 -15.46 -25.92 -1.45
C LEU A 138 -14.69 -27.18 -1.91
N SER A 139 -14.80 -27.53 -3.21
CA SER A 139 -14.24 -28.78 -3.70
C SER A 139 -13.29 -28.60 -4.88
N GLY A 140 -12.57 -29.68 -5.21
CA GLY A 140 -11.90 -29.82 -6.51
C GLY A 140 -12.88 -30.20 -7.61
N PRO A 141 -12.34 -30.67 -8.75
CA PRO A 141 -13.18 -30.96 -9.94
C PRO A 141 -14.35 -31.89 -9.65
N GLU A 142 -15.48 -31.60 -10.24
CA GLU A 142 -16.65 -32.45 -10.27
C GLU A 142 -16.59 -33.44 -11.48
N PRO A 143 -17.23 -34.61 -11.35
CA PRO A 143 -18.06 -35.06 -10.22
C PRO A 143 -17.23 -35.60 -9.05
N ASN A 144 -17.67 -35.33 -7.82
CA ASN A 144 -17.05 -35.88 -6.63
C ASN A 144 -18.12 -36.10 -5.51
N PRO A 145 -17.90 -37.09 -4.60
CA PRO A 145 -18.90 -37.51 -3.60
C PRO A 145 -19.33 -36.36 -2.63
N LEU A 146 -18.46 -35.39 -2.34
CA LEU A 146 -18.79 -34.28 -1.45
C LEU A 146 -19.81 -33.36 -2.10
N ALA A 147 -19.61 -33.02 -3.39
CA ALA A 147 -20.54 -32.19 -4.15
C ALA A 147 -21.96 -32.80 -4.23
N GLU A 148 -22.07 -34.13 -4.29
CA GLU A 148 -23.36 -34.81 -4.27
C GLU A 148 -24.11 -34.74 -2.94
N LEU A 149 -23.38 -34.49 -1.84
CA LEU A 149 -23.94 -34.43 -0.48
C LEU A 149 -24.19 -32.98 -0.02
N CYS A 150 -23.56 -31.99 -0.64
CA CYS A 150 -23.76 -30.58 -0.33
C CYS A 150 -25.05 -30.06 -0.97
N ASP A 151 -25.66 -29.04 -0.37
CA ASP A 151 -26.79 -28.32 -0.96
C ASP A 151 -26.31 -27.45 -2.11
N GLU A 152 -25.10 -26.87 -1.97
CA GLU A 152 -24.40 -26.10 -3.00
C GLU A 152 -22.89 -26.33 -2.90
N THR A 153 -22.19 -26.28 -4.04
CA THR A 153 -20.74 -26.51 -4.11
C THR A 153 -20.05 -25.53 -5.04
N LEU A 154 -19.00 -24.89 -4.56
CA LEU A 154 -18.03 -24.19 -5.39
C LEU A 154 -16.93 -25.20 -5.81
N ALA A 155 -17.01 -25.69 -7.04
CA ALA A 155 -16.07 -26.68 -7.57
C ALA A 155 -14.96 -26.00 -8.39
N VAL A 156 -13.71 -26.07 -7.92
CA VAL A 156 -12.55 -25.54 -8.64
C VAL A 156 -12.07 -26.54 -9.69
N GLN A 157 -12.23 -26.18 -10.96
CA GLN A 157 -11.80 -27.00 -12.10
C GLN A 157 -10.29 -26.80 -12.36
N ALA A 158 -9.47 -27.40 -11.52
CA ALA A 158 -8.01 -27.30 -11.64
C ALA A 158 -7.32 -28.65 -11.42
N GLU A 159 -6.18 -28.83 -12.09
CA GLU A 159 -5.26 -29.93 -11.82
C GLU A 159 -4.28 -29.51 -10.71
N GLY A 160 -4.15 -30.33 -9.67
CA GLY A 160 -3.19 -30.13 -8.58
C GLY A 160 -3.79 -29.51 -7.32
N THR A 161 -3.55 -30.20 -6.21
CA THR A 161 -4.07 -29.88 -4.88
C THR A 161 -3.72 -28.46 -4.45
N ALA A 162 -2.48 -27.99 -4.69
CA ALA A 162 -2.05 -26.65 -4.30
C ALA A 162 -2.87 -25.55 -4.97
N THR A 163 -3.11 -25.64 -6.29
CA THR A 163 -3.91 -24.65 -7.02
C THR A 163 -5.35 -24.63 -6.54
N ILE A 164 -5.94 -25.79 -6.23
CA ILE A 164 -7.31 -25.87 -5.68
C ILE A 164 -7.36 -25.19 -4.31
N GLN A 165 -6.40 -25.46 -3.42
CA GLN A 165 -6.30 -24.83 -2.11
C GLN A 165 -6.15 -23.31 -2.20
N GLU A 166 -5.26 -22.82 -3.08
CA GLU A 166 -5.09 -21.37 -3.28
C GLU A 166 -6.38 -20.70 -3.79
N CYS A 167 -7.14 -21.37 -4.67
CA CYS A 167 -8.45 -20.88 -5.09
C CYS A 167 -9.48 -20.91 -3.94
N HIS A 168 -9.47 -21.95 -3.08
CA HIS A 168 -10.33 -22.00 -1.90
C HIS A 168 -10.01 -20.87 -0.92
N LEU A 169 -8.74 -20.53 -0.70
CA LEU A 169 -8.34 -19.42 0.15
C LEU A 169 -8.86 -18.06 -0.40
N VAL A 170 -8.77 -17.86 -1.72
CA VAL A 170 -9.36 -16.67 -2.36
C VAL A 170 -10.88 -16.65 -2.19
N ALA A 171 -11.55 -17.80 -2.39
CA ALA A 171 -13.00 -17.93 -2.20
C ALA A 171 -13.43 -17.62 -0.74
N VAL A 172 -12.65 -18.05 0.25
CA VAL A 172 -12.86 -17.72 1.67
C VAL A 172 -12.83 -16.21 1.90
N HIS A 173 -11.83 -15.51 1.37
CA HIS A 173 -11.75 -14.06 1.51
C HIS A 173 -12.91 -13.33 0.79
N VAL A 174 -13.28 -13.77 -0.42
CA VAL A 174 -14.43 -13.20 -1.14
C VAL A 174 -15.71 -13.43 -0.33
N LEU A 175 -15.95 -14.65 0.16
CA LEU A 175 -17.12 -14.96 0.98
C LEU A 175 -17.20 -14.07 2.23
N CYS A 176 -16.09 -13.91 2.96
CA CYS A 176 -16.06 -13.05 4.15
C CYS A 176 -16.32 -11.58 3.80
N ALA A 177 -15.81 -11.09 2.67
CA ALA A 177 -16.09 -9.73 2.19
C ALA A 177 -17.57 -9.55 1.85
N GLU A 178 -18.21 -10.53 1.20
CA GLU A 178 -19.64 -10.49 0.90
C GLU A 178 -20.51 -10.58 2.14
N VAL A 179 -20.09 -11.33 3.18
CA VAL A 179 -20.75 -11.31 4.49
C VAL A 179 -20.69 -9.93 5.12
N ASP A 180 -19.52 -9.28 5.12
CA ASP A 180 -19.35 -7.93 5.67
C ASP A 180 -20.21 -6.91 4.91
N VAL A 181 -20.28 -6.99 3.58
CA VAL A 181 -21.15 -6.15 2.75
C VAL A 181 -22.62 -6.38 3.09
N ALA A 182 -23.05 -7.64 3.19
CA ALA A 182 -24.44 -7.97 3.48
C ALA A 182 -24.87 -7.54 4.90
N LEU A 183 -24.01 -7.72 5.91
CA LEU A 183 -24.25 -7.24 7.27
C LEU A 183 -24.28 -5.70 7.34
N GLY A 184 -23.41 -5.02 6.62
CA GLY A 184 -23.46 -3.56 6.45
C GLY A 184 -24.77 -3.07 5.81
N ALA A 185 -25.37 -3.84 4.93
CA ALA A 185 -26.69 -3.57 4.35
C ALA A 185 -27.83 -3.93 5.32
N SER A 186 -27.68 -5.00 6.13
CA SER A 186 -28.73 -5.49 7.08
C SER A 186 -28.77 -4.70 8.38
N SER A 187 -27.68 -4.07 8.81
CA SER A 187 -27.67 -3.15 9.98
C SER A 187 -28.46 -1.85 9.74
N ARG A 188 -29.11 -1.70 8.58
CA ARG A 188 -30.08 -0.63 8.24
C ARG A 188 -31.51 -0.96 8.64
N ALA A 189 -31.77 -1.44 9.87
CA ALA A 189 -33.10 -1.34 10.45
C ALA A 189 -33.35 0.12 10.92
N PRO A 190 -34.58 0.70 10.70
CA PRO A 190 -34.78 2.13 10.83
C PRO A 190 -34.85 2.58 12.29
N GLY A 191 -33.71 3.00 12.81
CA GLY A 191 -33.56 3.55 14.17
C GLY A 191 -32.50 4.63 14.21
N LYS A 192 -32.88 5.87 13.84
CA LYS A 192 -32.22 7.15 14.09
C LYS A 192 -30.75 7.29 13.63
N HIS A 193 -30.58 8.04 12.55
CA HIS A 193 -29.36 8.52 11.87
C HIS A 193 -28.69 7.49 10.95
N GLY A 194 -29.00 7.63 9.64
CA GLY A 194 -28.31 6.95 8.56
C GLY A 194 -26.84 7.32 8.55
N ASN A 195 -25.94 6.37 8.77
CA ASN A 195 -24.52 6.56 8.59
C ASN A 195 -24.11 5.91 7.27
N ALA A 196 -24.16 6.70 6.19
CA ALA A 196 -23.23 6.51 5.10
C ALA A 196 -21.81 6.58 5.70
N PRO A 197 -20.82 5.80 5.20
CA PRO A 197 -19.45 5.91 5.71
C PRO A 197 -19.05 7.38 5.73
N ALA A 198 -18.43 7.82 6.83
CA ALA A 198 -18.03 9.22 6.97
C ALA A 198 -17.19 9.64 5.76
N PRO A 199 -17.47 10.78 5.12
CA PRO A 199 -16.82 11.18 3.87
C PRO A 199 -15.33 11.46 4.06
N LEU A 200 -14.56 11.33 2.99
CA LEU A 200 -13.28 12.01 2.86
C LEU A 200 -13.55 13.45 2.42
N VAL A 201 -13.14 14.42 3.24
CA VAL A 201 -13.30 15.84 2.89
C VAL A 201 -11.99 16.34 2.29
N VAL A 202 -12.05 16.82 1.05
CA VAL A 202 -10.94 17.53 0.40
C VAL A 202 -11.20 19.03 0.54
N VAL A 203 -10.20 19.78 0.99
CA VAL A 203 -10.27 21.24 1.16
C VAL A 203 -9.17 21.87 0.33
N GLY A 204 -9.47 22.78 -0.56
CA GLY A 204 -8.42 23.50 -1.29
C GLY A 204 -8.85 24.13 -2.60
N ASP A 205 -7.84 24.54 -3.37
CA ASP A 205 -8.05 25.32 -4.58
C ASP A 205 -8.26 24.38 -5.80
N ALA A 206 -9.49 24.24 -6.26
CA ALA A 206 -9.79 23.56 -7.52
C ALA A 206 -9.47 24.47 -8.71
N LEU A 207 -8.97 23.86 -9.77
CA LEU A 207 -8.62 24.54 -11.03
C LEU A 207 -8.96 23.64 -12.23
N LEU A 208 -8.90 24.21 -13.43
CA LEU A 208 -9.16 23.47 -14.65
C LEU A 208 -7.84 23.19 -15.39
N ASP A 209 -7.59 21.92 -15.69
CA ASP A 209 -6.44 21.51 -16.52
C ASP A 209 -6.92 21.22 -17.95
N HIS A 210 -6.28 21.87 -18.93
CA HIS A 210 -6.45 21.59 -20.35
C HIS A 210 -5.23 20.86 -20.89
N ASP A 211 -5.38 19.60 -21.27
CA ASP A 211 -4.33 18.82 -21.91
C ASP A 211 -4.55 18.89 -23.45
N ILE A 212 -3.63 19.52 -24.16
CA ILE A 212 -3.62 19.68 -25.62
C ILE A 212 -2.56 18.74 -26.16
N VAL A 213 -2.99 17.62 -26.76
CA VAL A 213 -2.08 16.58 -27.28
C VAL A 213 -2.13 16.59 -28.80
N GLY A 214 -0.97 16.64 -29.46
CA GLY A 214 -0.86 16.59 -30.90
C GLY A 214 0.50 16.09 -31.38
N VAL A 215 0.74 16.16 -32.67
CA VAL A 215 1.96 15.68 -33.31
C VAL A 215 2.78 16.86 -33.82
N VAL A 216 4.07 16.87 -33.53
CA VAL A 216 5.01 17.86 -34.12
C VAL A 216 5.74 17.22 -35.27
N ARG A 217 5.50 17.71 -36.49
CA ARG A 217 6.17 17.25 -37.73
C ARG A 217 7.09 18.28 -38.34
N ARG A 218 6.90 19.57 -38.00
CA ARG A 218 7.63 20.69 -38.59
C ARG A 218 7.75 21.85 -37.64
N LEU A 219 8.69 22.73 -37.94
CA LEU A 219 8.75 24.08 -37.37
C LEU A 219 7.89 25.03 -38.16
N SER A 220 7.43 26.10 -37.53
CA SER A 220 6.73 27.18 -38.23
C SER A 220 7.67 27.87 -39.27
N PRO A 221 7.18 28.21 -40.44
CA PRO A 221 7.97 28.99 -41.41
C PRO A 221 8.33 30.40 -40.90
N GLU A 222 7.53 30.95 -40.00
CA GLU A 222 7.67 32.34 -39.52
C GLU A 222 8.61 32.45 -38.30
N ALA A 223 8.85 31.36 -37.56
CA ALA A 223 9.72 31.33 -36.40
C ALA A 223 10.15 29.90 -36.09
N PRO A 224 11.32 29.65 -35.43
CA PRO A 224 11.80 28.29 -35.10
C PRO A 224 11.03 27.69 -33.92
N VAL A 225 9.70 27.65 -34.00
CA VAL A 225 8.80 27.09 -33.00
C VAL A 225 8.08 25.85 -33.55
N PRO A 226 7.84 24.81 -32.75
CA PRO A 226 7.10 23.62 -33.17
C PRO A 226 5.67 23.98 -33.57
N THR A 227 5.19 23.42 -34.69
CA THR A 227 3.77 23.43 -35.05
C THR A 227 3.15 22.13 -34.57
N VAL A 228 2.12 22.21 -33.71
CA VAL A 228 1.39 21.06 -33.22
C VAL A 228 0.19 20.80 -34.11
N ASP A 229 0.30 19.76 -34.94
CA ASP A 229 -0.77 19.33 -35.84
C ASP A 229 -1.70 18.33 -35.16
N ASN A 230 -2.96 18.26 -35.61
CA ASN A 230 -3.99 17.34 -35.08
C ASN A 230 -4.20 17.44 -33.54
N ALA A 231 -4.11 18.66 -33.02
CA ALA A 231 -4.26 18.90 -31.58
C ALA A 231 -5.66 18.51 -31.08
N GLN A 232 -5.70 17.66 -30.11
CA GLN A 232 -6.92 17.35 -29.35
C GLN A 232 -6.81 17.99 -27.98
N ALA A 233 -7.84 18.75 -27.59
CA ALA A 233 -7.94 19.34 -26.27
C ALA A 233 -8.84 18.48 -25.39
N ARG A 234 -8.41 18.18 -24.17
CA ARG A 234 -9.17 17.48 -23.14
C ARG A 234 -9.12 18.28 -21.86
N THR A 235 -10.27 18.40 -21.22
CA THR A 235 -10.41 19.15 -19.97
C THR A 235 -10.62 18.19 -18.80
N ARG A 236 -10.01 18.48 -17.67
CA ARG A 236 -10.19 17.72 -16.42
C ARG A 236 -10.06 18.61 -15.19
N PRO A 237 -10.62 18.19 -14.05
CA PRO A 237 -10.33 18.83 -12.77
C PRO A 237 -8.82 18.76 -12.45
N GLY A 238 -8.27 19.84 -11.93
CA GLY A 238 -6.90 19.96 -11.44
C GLY A 238 -6.86 20.51 -10.03
N GLY A 239 -5.69 20.49 -9.41
CA GLY A 239 -5.54 20.91 -8.01
C GLY A 239 -6.37 20.08 -7.04
N ALA A 240 -7.00 20.71 -6.06
CA ALA A 240 -7.91 20.04 -5.13
C ALA A 240 -9.06 19.30 -5.84
N GLY A 241 -9.45 19.75 -7.05
CA GLY A 241 -10.42 19.04 -7.89
C GLY A 241 -9.89 17.69 -8.39
N LEU A 242 -8.60 17.60 -8.75
CA LEU A 242 -7.98 16.31 -9.11
C LEU A 242 -7.88 15.39 -7.90
N ALA A 243 -7.48 15.92 -6.74
CA ALA A 243 -7.44 15.14 -5.51
C ALA A 243 -8.83 14.57 -5.16
N ALA A 244 -9.89 15.37 -5.27
CA ALA A 244 -11.27 14.93 -5.07
C ALA A 244 -11.70 13.86 -6.08
N LEU A 245 -11.37 14.03 -7.37
CA LEU A 245 -11.63 13.04 -8.42
C LEU A 245 -10.92 11.70 -8.15
N LEU A 246 -9.65 11.74 -7.73
CA LEU A 246 -8.88 10.55 -7.38
C LEU A 246 -9.46 9.84 -6.15
N ALA A 247 -9.96 10.61 -5.18
CA ALA A 247 -10.60 10.08 -3.99
C ALA A 247 -11.97 9.44 -4.32
N ALA A 248 -12.77 10.06 -5.19
CA ALA A 248 -14.09 9.56 -5.59
C ALA A 248 -14.05 8.22 -6.36
N ARG A 249 -12.87 7.82 -6.85
CA ARG A 249 -12.65 6.48 -7.44
C ARG A 249 -12.41 5.38 -6.40
N GLN A 250 -12.52 5.71 -5.14
CA GLN A 250 -12.44 4.77 -4.02
C GLN A 250 -13.84 4.62 -3.39
N ASP A 251 -14.07 3.57 -2.62
CA ASP A 251 -15.39 3.21 -2.08
C ASP A 251 -15.87 4.11 -0.92
N ARG A 252 -15.53 5.40 -0.95
CA ARG A 252 -15.91 6.35 0.10
C ARG A 252 -16.52 7.64 -0.48
N PRO A 253 -17.59 8.18 0.11
CA PRO A 253 -18.15 9.47 -0.30
C PRO A 253 -17.11 10.59 -0.20
N VAL A 254 -17.07 11.48 -1.19
CA VAL A 254 -16.11 12.58 -1.25
C VAL A 254 -16.84 13.92 -1.24
N VAL A 255 -16.38 14.81 -0.38
CA VAL A 255 -16.83 16.21 -0.33
C VAL A 255 -15.64 17.10 -0.64
N LEU A 256 -15.80 18.02 -1.58
CA LEU A 256 -14.81 19.04 -1.91
C LEU A 256 -15.27 20.40 -1.41
N ILE A 257 -14.51 21.01 -0.49
CA ILE A 257 -14.70 22.40 -0.06
C ILE A 257 -13.72 23.26 -0.86
N THR A 258 -14.23 24.10 -1.73
CA THR A 258 -13.45 24.94 -2.63
C THR A 258 -14.13 26.28 -2.88
N ALA A 259 -13.50 27.16 -3.64
CA ALA A 259 -14.07 28.43 -4.07
C ALA A 259 -14.04 28.52 -5.60
N LEU A 260 -15.20 28.49 -6.25
CA LEU A 260 -15.32 28.55 -7.70
C LEU A 260 -15.71 29.96 -8.17
N SER A 261 -15.16 30.39 -9.28
CA SER A 261 -15.53 31.67 -9.90
C SER A 261 -16.80 31.50 -10.74
N VAL A 262 -17.55 32.61 -10.89
CA VAL A 262 -18.77 32.64 -11.71
C VAL A 262 -18.36 32.99 -13.16
N ASP A 263 -17.68 32.06 -13.81
CA ASP A 263 -17.32 32.11 -15.22
C ASP A 263 -17.58 30.76 -15.89
N GLN A 264 -17.38 30.68 -17.19
CA GLN A 264 -17.64 29.47 -17.98
C GLN A 264 -16.82 28.30 -17.48
N GLU A 265 -15.53 28.53 -17.20
CA GLU A 265 -14.58 27.50 -16.74
C GLU A 265 -14.93 27.00 -15.30
N GLY A 266 -15.45 27.88 -14.44
CA GLY A 266 -15.94 27.50 -13.12
C GLY A 266 -17.19 26.61 -13.20
N GLY A 267 -18.09 26.92 -14.13
CA GLY A 267 -19.24 26.07 -14.43
C GLY A 267 -18.82 24.71 -14.96
N GLU A 268 -17.92 24.65 -15.94
CA GLU A 268 -17.38 23.40 -16.48
C GLU A 268 -16.69 22.54 -15.41
N LEU A 269 -15.88 23.17 -14.56
CA LEU A 269 -15.22 22.47 -13.44
C LEU A 269 -16.22 21.88 -12.45
N ALA A 270 -17.27 22.64 -12.11
CA ALA A 270 -18.34 22.17 -11.21
C ALA A 270 -19.11 20.98 -11.82
N ASP A 271 -19.40 21.01 -13.12
CA ASP A 271 -20.10 19.93 -13.81
C ASP A 271 -19.23 18.66 -13.92
N LEU A 272 -17.93 18.82 -14.23
CA LEU A 272 -16.99 17.70 -14.22
C LEU A 272 -16.88 17.03 -12.83
N LEU A 273 -16.82 17.80 -11.76
CA LEU A 273 -16.75 17.25 -10.41
C LEU A 273 -18.02 16.49 -10.03
N ARG A 274 -19.19 17.05 -10.35
CA ARG A 274 -20.50 16.41 -10.09
C ARG A 274 -20.68 15.13 -10.91
N SER A 275 -20.21 15.09 -12.15
CA SER A 275 -20.28 13.88 -13.01
C SER A 275 -19.47 12.71 -12.49
N HIS A 276 -18.57 12.94 -11.52
CA HIS A 276 -17.76 11.94 -10.85
C HIS A 276 -18.13 11.75 -9.37
N ASP A 277 -19.38 12.01 -9.01
CA ASP A 277 -19.92 11.83 -7.66
C ASP A 277 -19.21 12.61 -6.53
N VAL A 278 -18.56 13.74 -6.87
CA VAL A 278 -17.97 14.65 -5.89
C VAL A 278 -19.02 15.65 -5.42
N HIS A 279 -19.31 15.64 -4.12
CA HIS A 279 -20.17 16.67 -3.52
C HIS A 279 -19.37 17.97 -3.32
N VAL A 280 -19.75 19.04 -4.01
CA VAL A 280 -19.00 20.31 -3.97
C VAL A 280 -19.68 21.30 -3.04
N ILE A 281 -18.95 21.76 -2.02
CA ILE A 281 -19.28 22.91 -1.17
C ILE A 281 -18.51 24.12 -1.73
N ASP A 282 -19.23 24.97 -2.47
CA ASP A 282 -18.65 26.13 -3.11
C ASP A 282 -18.76 27.38 -2.22
N LEU A 283 -17.61 27.94 -1.85
CA LEU A 283 -17.51 29.18 -1.09
C LEU A 283 -17.62 30.42 -1.98
N GLY A 284 -17.65 30.22 -3.32
CA GLY A 284 -17.60 31.28 -4.31
C GLY A 284 -16.26 32.01 -4.33
N ALA A 285 -15.79 32.40 -5.49
CA ALA A 285 -14.53 33.11 -5.64
C ALA A 285 -14.72 34.44 -6.39
N ASP A 286 -13.90 35.43 -6.03
CA ASP A 286 -13.75 36.63 -6.83
C ASP A 286 -12.67 36.40 -7.91
N GLY A 287 -12.92 36.88 -9.13
CA GLY A 287 -11.97 36.75 -10.26
C GLY A 287 -12.34 35.66 -11.24
N THR A 288 -11.34 35.09 -11.90
CA THR A 288 -11.49 34.05 -12.94
C THR A 288 -11.00 32.72 -12.43
N THR A 289 -11.62 31.63 -12.92
CA THR A 289 -11.20 30.26 -12.64
C THR A 289 -9.76 30.06 -13.12
N PRO A 290 -8.84 29.55 -12.26
CA PRO A 290 -7.49 29.25 -12.66
C PRO A 290 -7.48 28.11 -13.69
N VAL A 291 -6.78 28.31 -14.80
CA VAL A 291 -6.65 27.32 -15.89
C VAL A 291 -5.17 27.05 -16.16
N LYS A 292 -4.80 25.77 -16.22
CA LYS A 292 -3.48 25.32 -16.67
C LYS A 292 -3.62 24.56 -17.97
N SER A 293 -3.04 25.09 -19.06
CA SER A 293 -3.04 24.41 -20.36
C SER A 293 -1.67 23.83 -20.64
N ARG A 294 -1.61 22.52 -20.90
CA ARG A 294 -0.39 21.81 -21.28
C ARG A 294 -0.47 21.41 -22.73
N VAL A 295 0.48 21.91 -23.53
CA VAL A 295 0.67 21.51 -24.93
C VAL A 295 1.77 20.45 -24.95
N ARG A 296 1.47 19.26 -25.48
CA ARG A 296 2.38 18.12 -25.47
C ARG A 296 2.28 17.25 -26.71
N THR A 297 3.35 16.52 -26.99
CA THR A 297 3.34 15.35 -27.88
C THR A 297 3.17 14.08 -27.03
N GLU A 298 3.11 12.90 -27.63
CA GLU A 298 3.05 11.63 -26.92
C GLU A 298 4.20 11.45 -25.91
N ASP A 299 5.39 11.96 -26.24
CA ASP A 299 6.65 11.71 -25.53
C ASP A 299 7.11 12.86 -24.65
N ARG A 300 6.63 14.10 -24.82
CA ARG A 300 7.11 15.26 -24.04
C ARG A 300 6.15 16.44 -24.00
N SER A 301 6.26 17.22 -22.94
CA SER A 301 5.61 18.52 -22.83
C SER A 301 6.41 19.56 -23.62
N LEU A 302 5.69 20.38 -24.42
CA LEU A 302 6.26 21.44 -25.23
C LEU A 302 6.12 22.81 -24.58
N LEU A 303 4.96 23.07 -23.98
CA LEU A 303 4.61 24.35 -23.38
C LEU A 303 3.58 24.16 -22.27
N MET A 304 3.73 24.96 -21.20
CA MET A 304 2.72 25.10 -20.16
C MET A 304 2.27 26.55 -20.12
N LEU A 305 0.96 26.78 -20.26
CA LEU A 305 0.32 28.08 -20.09
C LEU A 305 -0.45 28.04 -18.76
N SER A 306 -0.28 29.05 -17.93
CA SER A 306 -1.02 29.20 -16.69
C SER A 306 -1.77 30.52 -16.71
N ARG A 307 -3.10 30.46 -16.69
CA ARG A 307 -3.96 31.60 -16.42
C ARG A 307 -4.35 31.52 -14.94
N ALA A 308 -3.52 32.11 -14.08
CA ALA A 308 -3.80 32.23 -12.67
C ALA A 308 -4.22 33.69 -12.37
N SER A 309 -5.04 33.86 -11.36
CA SER A 309 -5.29 35.21 -10.82
C SER A 309 -4.00 35.73 -10.17
N ASP A 310 -3.58 36.94 -10.53
CA ASP A 310 -2.43 37.63 -9.90
C ASP A 310 -2.69 37.95 -8.40
N ARG A 311 -3.92 37.87 -7.99
CA ARG A 311 -4.35 38.09 -6.59
C ARG A 311 -4.99 36.80 -6.06
N ARG A 312 -4.70 36.50 -4.77
CA ARG A 312 -5.42 35.45 -4.02
C ARG A 312 -6.91 35.73 -4.12
N SER A 313 -7.66 34.77 -4.61
CA SER A 313 -9.12 34.85 -4.61
C SER A 313 -9.64 34.86 -3.18
N ARG A 314 -10.61 35.70 -2.88
CA ARG A 314 -11.30 35.69 -1.59
C ARG A 314 -12.59 34.87 -1.73
N SER A 315 -12.87 34.06 -0.74
CA SER A 315 -14.17 33.40 -0.64
C SER A 315 -15.27 34.46 -0.47
N ARG A 316 -16.38 34.28 -1.21
CA ARG A 316 -17.54 35.19 -1.15
C ARG A 316 -18.46 34.91 0.04
N ARG A 317 -18.40 33.71 0.59
CA ARG A 317 -19.15 33.31 1.78
C ARG A 317 -18.30 32.49 2.73
N ARG A 318 -18.69 32.44 3.98
CA ARG A 318 -18.12 31.57 5.01
C ARG A 318 -18.77 30.17 4.96
N LEU A 319 -18.13 29.19 5.57
CA LEU A 319 -18.77 27.90 5.86
C LEU A 319 -19.98 28.09 6.77
N THR A 320 -21.08 27.42 6.45
CA THR A 320 -22.25 27.31 7.33
C THR A 320 -21.97 26.39 8.52
N GLY A 321 -22.85 26.40 9.52
CA GLY A 321 -22.77 25.48 10.66
C GLY A 321 -22.78 24.00 10.22
N ASP A 322 -23.72 23.65 9.35
CA ASP A 322 -23.89 22.28 8.84
C ASP A 322 -22.65 21.82 8.01
N GLU A 323 -22.08 22.71 7.19
CA GLU A 323 -20.87 22.41 6.40
C GLU A 323 -19.64 22.24 7.32
N ARG A 324 -19.56 23.01 8.38
CA ARG A 324 -18.52 22.84 9.42
C ARG A 324 -18.70 21.51 10.15
N ASP A 325 -19.93 21.16 10.54
CA ASP A 325 -20.21 19.92 11.25
C ASP A 325 -19.95 18.71 10.34
N LEU A 326 -20.22 18.83 9.04
CA LEU A 326 -19.85 17.81 8.04
C LEU A 326 -18.33 17.60 7.99
N LEU A 327 -17.54 18.68 7.99
CA LEU A 327 -16.09 18.60 8.03
C LEU A 327 -15.59 17.96 9.34
N LEU A 328 -16.18 18.30 10.48
CA LEU A 328 -15.82 17.72 11.77
C LEU A 328 -16.24 16.25 11.92
N GLY A 329 -17.22 15.82 11.16
CA GLY A 329 -17.69 14.42 11.09
C GLY A 329 -17.01 13.59 9.99
N ALA A 330 -16.02 14.14 9.29
CA ALA A 330 -15.31 13.42 8.24
C ALA A 330 -14.48 12.25 8.79
N ALA A 331 -14.24 11.23 7.97
CA ALA A 331 -13.31 10.16 8.31
C ALA A 331 -11.85 10.63 8.32
N ALA A 332 -11.51 11.51 7.38
CA ALA A 332 -10.26 12.28 7.33
C ALA A 332 -10.46 13.54 6.48
N VAL A 333 -9.56 14.50 6.62
CA VAL A 333 -9.50 15.71 5.79
C VAL A 333 -8.18 15.75 5.04
N LEU A 334 -8.24 15.96 3.72
CA LEU A 334 -7.09 16.28 2.88
C LEU A 334 -7.14 17.76 2.51
N VAL A 335 -6.16 18.55 2.95
CA VAL A 335 -5.97 19.91 2.47
C VAL A 335 -5.01 19.89 1.30
N SER A 336 -5.50 20.20 0.09
CA SER A 336 -4.73 20.29 -1.15
C SER A 336 -4.60 21.74 -1.56
N ASP A 337 -3.52 22.38 -1.10
CA ASP A 337 -3.28 23.80 -1.29
C ASP A 337 -2.58 24.08 -2.63
N TYR A 338 -3.10 25.01 -3.39
CA TYR A 338 -2.50 25.47 -4.65
C TYR A 338 -2.23 27.00 -4.66
N GLY A 339 -2.40 27.63 -3.50
CA GLY A 339 -2.06 29.03 -3.28
C GLY A 339 -3.00 30.04 -3.91
N ASN A 340 -4.26 29.65 -4.22
CA ASN A 340 -5.26 30.53 -4.81
C ASN A 340 -6.21 31.15 -3.79
N GLY A 341 -6.25 30.67 -2.50
CA GLY A 341 -6.90 31.43 -1.45
C GLY A 341 -7.76 30.66 -0.45
N VAL A 342 -8.25 29.44 -0.77
CA VAL A 342 -9.16 28.67 0.10
C VAL A 342 -8.55 28.43 1.49
N THR A 343 -7.26 28.10 1.56
CA THR A 343 -6.55 27.84 2.82
C THR A 343 -6.34 29.10 3.69
N PHE A 344 -6.58 30.30 3.16
CA PHE A 344 -6.54 31.56 3.89
C PHE A 344 -7.92 31.97 4.43
N ASP A 345 -9.00 31.30 4.00
CA ASP A 345 -10.34 31.60 4.50
C ASP A 345 -10.44 31.31 6.00
N GLU A 346 -10.88 32.32 6.77
CA GLU A 346 -10.91 32.26 8.22
C GLU A 346 -11.85 31.15 8.73
N SER A 347 -13.04 30.98 8.10
CA SER A 347 -14.00 29.96 8.50
C SER A 347 -13.49 28.52 8.20
N VAL A 348 -12.75 28.35 7.10
CA VAL A 348 -12.09 27.10 6.76
C VAL A 348 -10.97 26.80 7.76
N ARG A 349 -10.13 27.78 8.09
CA ARG A 349 -9.05 27.60 9.08
C ARG A 349 -9.57 27.30 10.48
N GLU A 350 -10.65 27.99 10.91
CA GLU A 350 -11.33 27.69 12.18
C GLU A 350 -11.83 26.24 12.22
N ALA A 351 -12.46 25.78 11.13
CA ALA A 351 -12.97 24.40 11.01
C ALA A 351 -11.82 23.39 11.03
N LEU A 352 -10.73 23.61 10.27
CA LEU A 352 -9.54 22.74 10.24
C LEU A 352 -8.83 22.68 11.60
N THR A 353 -8.72 23.81 12.29
CA THR A 353 -8.13 23.87 13.65
C THR A 353 -8.96 23.06 14.65
N ALA A 354 -10.28 23.10 14.53
CA ALA A 354 -11.18 22.31 15.36
C ALA A 354 -11.17 20.81 15.00
N ALA A 355 -10.88 20.46 13.75
CA ALA A 355 -10.82 19.08 13.25
C ALA A 355 -9.50 18.38 13.63
N ALA A 356 -8.36 19.08 13.55
CA ALA A 356 -7.02 18.49 13.72
C ALA A 356 -6.84 17.62 14.98
N PRO A 357 -7.38 17.96 16.18
CA PRO A 357 -7.25 17.11 17.37
C PRO A 357 -8.24 15.93 17.40
N ARG A 358 -9.17 15.82 16.45
CA ARG A 358 -10.28 14.85 16.47
C ARG A 358 -10.21 13.80 15.40
N ILE A 359 -9.80 14.20 14.19
CA ILE A 359 -9.74 13.35 13.00
C ILE A 359 -8.42 13.58 12.27
N PRO A 360 -7.94 12.62 11.47
CA PRO A 360 -6.73 12.82 10.67
C PRO A 360 -6.90 13.98 9.68
N VAL A 361 -6.04 14.99 9.80
CA VAL A 361 -5.90 16.06 8.81
C VAL A 361 -4.55 15.92 8.14
N VAL A 362 -4.56 15.73 6.82
CA VAL A 362 -3.39 15.64 5.95
C VAL A 362 -3.28 16.94 5.16
N TRP A 363 -2.11 17.56 5.11
CA TRP A 363 -1.91 18.84 4.45
C TRP A 363 -0.83 18.74 3.37
N ASP A 364 -1.22 18.96 2.12
CA ASP A 364 -0.31 19.15 0.99
C ASP A 364 -0.08 20.65 0.78
N PRO A 365 1.09 21.18 1.20
CA PRO A 365 1.33 22.63 1.25
C PRO A 365 1.82 23.17 -0.08
N HIS A 366 1.55 24.44 -0.34
CA HIS A 366 2.06 25.15 -1.51
C HIS A 366 2.81 26.43 -1.07
N PRO A 367 3.94 26.80 -1.73
CA PRO A 367 4.75 27.98 -1.36
C PRO A 367 3.98 29.33 -1.28
N ARG A 368 2.87 29.45 -2.01
CA ARG A 368 1.98 30.61 -1.97
C ARG A 368 0.76 30.42 -1.08
N GLY A 369 0.57 29.22 -0.52
CA GLY A 369 -0.54 28.87 0.34
C GLY A 369 -0.39 29.34 1.76
N ALA A 370 -1.36 28.96 2.61
CA ALA A 370 -1.29 29.22 4.03
C ALA A 370 -0.44 28.15 4.75
N GLU A 371 0.19 28.52 5.85
CA GLU A 371 0.83 27.53 6.70
C GLU A 371 -0.21 26.57 7.30
N PRO A 372 0.14 25.27 7.46
CA PRO A 372 -0.72 24.31 8.11
C PRO A 372 -1.19 24.79 9.49
N VAL A 373 -2.40 24.42 9.86
CA VAL A 373 -2.88 24.65 11.23
C VAL A 373 -2.16 23.70 12.19
N SER A 374 -1.93 24.13 13.42
CA SER A 374 -1.26 23.29 14.43
C SER A 374 -2.07 22.02 14.72
N GLY A 375 -1.37 20.91 14.96
CA GLY A 375 -1.98 19.62 15.32
C GLY A 375 -2.45 18.76 14.15
N VAL A 376 -2.21 19.16 12.87
CA VAL A 376 -2.48 18.27 11.72
C VAL A 376 -1.68 16.98 11.84
N ARG A 377 -2.26 15.87 11.36
CA ARG A 377 -1.65 14.56 11.50
C ARG A 377 -0.40 14.41 10.64
N LEU A 378 -0.41 14.98 9.42
CA LEU A 378 0.70 14.87 8.47
C LEU A 378 0.75 16.09 7.55
N VAL A 379 1.96 16.55 7.23
CA VAL A 379 2.21 17.54 6.15
C VAL A 379 3.09 16.88 5.08
N ILE A 380 2.76 17.10 3.78
CA ILE A 380 3.35 16.40 2.64
C ILE A 380 4.02 17.39 1.65
N PRO A 381 5.09 18.11 2.01
CA PRO A 381 5.82 18.91 1.02
C PRO A 381 6.66 18.00 0.09
N ASN A 382 6.88 18.44 -1.15
CA ASN A 382 7.97 17.88 -1.95
C ASN A 382 9.33 18.50 -1.55
N SER A 383 10.46 17.93 -2.02
CA SER A 383 11.81 18.42 -1.67
C SER A 383 12.03 19.91 -1.96
N ARG A 384 11.40 20.47 -3.02
CA ARG A 384 11.51 21.90 -3.35
C ARG A 384 10.70 22.78 -2.40
N GLU A 385 9.50 22.35 -2.07
CA GLU A 385 8.63 23.02 -1.09
C GLU A 385 9.24 22.97 0.30
N ALA A 386 9.76 21.82 0.70
CA ALA A 386 10.48 21.67 1.97
C ALA A 386 11.68 22.63 2.05
N ALA A 387 12.45 22.76 0.96
CA ALA A 387 13.55 23.72 0.90
C ALA A 387 13.07 25.17 0.96
N HIS A 388 11.92 25.49 0.36
CA HIS A 388 11.31 26.83 0.44
C HIS A 388 10.88 27.18 1.86
N PHE A 389 10.22 26.25 2.55
CA PHE A 389 9.67 26.50 3.89
C PHE A 389 10.72 26.43 5.00
N ALA A 390 11.60 25.43 4.97
CA ALA A 390 12.61 25.23 6.03
C ALA A 390 13.90 25.99 5.77
N GLY A 391 14.21 26.34 4.50
CA GLY A 391 15.52 26.84 4.13
C GLY A 391 16.60 25.76 4.20
N GLY A 392 17.84 26.14 4.45
CA GLY A 392 19.00 25.24 4.59
C GLY A 392 19.66 24.91 3.24
N THR A 393 20.96 24.57 3.31
CA THR A 393 21.82 24.29 2.13
C THR A 393 22.02 22.79 1.88
N GLY A 394 21.53 21.91 2.76
CA GLY A 394 21.66 20.45 2.62
C GLY A 394 20.97 19.96 1.34
N THR A 395 21.57 18.99 0.68
CA THR A 395 21.03 18.34 -0.53
C THR A 395 20.78 16.85 -0.28
N GLY A 396 20.06 16.19 -1.16
CA GLY A 396 19.81 14.76 -1.07
C GLY A 396 18.91 14.36 0.10
N LEU A 397 19.01 13.10 0.50
CA LEU A 397 18.17 12.52 1.55
C LEU A 397 18.44 13.16 2.92
N VAL A 398 19.70 13.38 3.24
CA VAL A 398 20.10 13.96 4.53
C VAL A 398 19.52 15.37 4.68
N GLY A 399 19.63 16.20 3.61
CA GLY A 399 19.03 17.54 3.62
C GLY A 399 17.50 17.52 3.76
N ASP A 400 16.83 16.54 3.17
CA ASP A 400 15.36 16.39 3.29
C ASP A 400 14.97 15.97 4.72
N ILE A 401 15.74 15.07 5.38
CA ILE A 401 15.52 14.69 6.78
C ILE A 401 15.66 15.90 7.72
N ASP A 402 16.70 16.71 7.53
CA ASP A 402 16.93 17.91 8.34
C ASP A 402 15.80 18.95 8.18
N ARG A 403 15.31 19.11 6.94
CA ARG A 403 14.15 19.96 6.65
C ARG A 403 12.87 19.42 7.27
N ALA A 404 12.64 18.09 7.19
CA ALA A 404 11.49 17.49 7.84
C ALA A 404 11.46 17.78 9.34
N GLY A 405 12.60 17.64 10.03
CA GLY A 405 12.73 18.00 11.46
C GLY A 405 12.45 19.48 11.75
N THR A 406 12.94 20.37 10.89
CA THR A 406 12.70 21.82 11.02
C THR A 406 11.21 22.16 10.82
N LEU A 407 10.55 21.53 9.85
CA LEU A 407 9.14 21.75 9.54
C LEU A 407 8.22 21.13 10.59
N LEU A 408 8.60 19.99 11.15
CA LEU A 408 7.89 19.34 12.25
C LEU A 408 7.75 20.29 13.45
N ASP A 409 8.88 20.92 13.85
CA ASP A 409 8.92 21.88 14.94
C ASP A 409 8.14 23.17 14.61
N ARG A 410 8.33 23.69 13.38
CA ARG A 410 7.68 24.93 12.94
C ARG A 410 6.16 24.83 12.90
N TRP A 411 5.64 23.74 12.36
CA TRP A 411 4.20 23.58 12.11
C TRP A 411 3.48 22.84 13.24
N GLN A 412 4.20 22.31 14.23
CA GLN A 412 3.63 21.57 15.37
C GLN A 412 2.68 20.47 14.87
N THR A 413 3.16 19.64 13.94
CA THR A 413 2.40 18.58 13.28
C THR A 413 2.77 17.20 13.85
N GLY A 414 1.89 16.21 13.67
CA GLY A 414 2.14 14.82 14.07
C GLY A 414 3.16 14.09 13.19
N GLY A 415 3.50 14.62 12.00
CA GLY A 415 4.52 14.10 11.12
C GLY A 415 4.75 14.99 9.90
N VAL A 416 5.92 14.87 9.29
CA VAL A 416 6.25 15.49 8.00
C VAL A 416 6.77 14.39 7.07
N VAL A 417 6.17 14.26 5.89
CA VAL A 417 6.69 13.39 4.83
C VAL A 417 7.12 14.24 3.64
N ILE A 418 8.39 14.12 3.26
CA ILE A 418 8.92 14.81 2.08
C ILE A 418 8.91 13.86 0.90
N THR A 419 8.14 14.18 -0.16
CA THR A 419 8.14 13.43 -1.40
C THR A 419 9.33 13.81 -2.28
N ARG A 420 10.02 12.80 -2.86
CA ARG A 420 11.29 12.95 -3.57
C ARG A 420 11.19 12.49 -5.03
N GLY A 421 9.99 12.55 -5.59
CA GLY A 421 9.71 12.08 -6.96
C GLY A 421 10.05 10.61 -7.13
N GLY A 422 10.80 10.25 -8.17
CA GLY A 422 11.24 8.87 -8.43
C GLY A 422 12.09 8.25 -7.32
N ASN A 423 12.60 9.05 -6.38
CA ASN A 423 13.35 8.57 -5.21
C ASN A 423 12.46 8.24 -3.99
N GLY A 424 11.14 8.25 -4.13
CA GLY A 424 10.19 7.88 -3.10
C GLY A 424 9.88 8.98 -2.08
N ALA A 425 9.88 8.66 -0.78
CA ALA A 425 9.52 9.60 0.28
C ALA A 425 10.32 9.35 1.56
N VAL A 426 10.42 10.37 2.41
CA VAL A 426 10.98 10.27 3.76
C VAL A 426 9.99 10.85 4.76
N LEU A 427 9.60 10.05 5.76
CA LEU A 427 8.71 10.43 6.86
C LEU A 427 9.49 10.62 8.14
N LEU A 428 9.17 11.69 8.86
CA LEU A 428 9.67 11.95 10.21
C LEU A 428 8.47 12.28 11.12
N GLU A 429 8.31 11.54 12.23
CA GLU A 429 7.22 11.73 13.20
C GLU A 429 7.68 12.45 14.49
N SER A 430 8.97 12.48 14.77
CA SER A 430 9.57 13.27 15.83
C SER A 430 10.98 13.70 15.44
N ARG A 431 11.47 14.81 15.98
CA ARG A 431 12.79 15.35 15.61
C ARG A 431 13.93 14.40 15.91
N ASP A 432 13.83 13.70 17.02
CA ASP A 432 14.84 12.73 17.49
C ASP A 432 14.50 11.30 17.08
N GLY A 433 13.42 11.12 16.33
CA GLY A 433 12.97 9.81 15.84
C GLY A 433 13.73 9.34 14.61
N ALA A 434 13.65 8.03 14.37
CA ALA A 434 14.17 7.44 13.16
C ALA A 434 13.36 7.91 11.94
N PRO A 435 13.99 8.44 10.88
CA PRO A 435 13.30 8.69 9.64
C PRO A 435 12.91 7.36 8.96
N LEU A 436 11.65 7.22 8.58
CA LEU A 436 11.23 6.14 7.68
C LEU A 436 11.50 6.60 6.24
N VAL A 437 12.37 5.90 5.55
CA VAL A 437 12.63 6.13 4.12
C VAL A 437 11.96 5.05 3.30
N VAL A 438 11.06 5.46 2.42
CA VAL A 438 10.37 4.59 1.47
C VAL A 438 10.91 4.88 0.07
N PRO A 439 11.78 4.03 -0.49
CA PRO A 439 12.35 4.28 -1.80
C PRO A 439 11.32 4.11 -2.92
N GLY A 440 11.37 5.00 -3.92
CA GLY A 440 10.57 4.88 -5.12
C GLY A 440 11.08 3.80 -6.07
N VAL A 441 10.20 3.29 -6.92
CA VAL A 441 10.58 2.46 -8.06
C VAL A 441 10.66 3.36 -9.29
N PRO A 442 11.84 3.50 -9.94
CA PRO A 442 11.94 4.29 -11.15
C PRO A 442 11.04 3.73 -12.25
N VAL A 443 10.20 4.56 -12.82
CA VAL A 443 9.37 4.24 -13.99
C VAL A 443 9.69 5.21 -15.10
N ALA A 444 9.82 4.69 -16.32
CA ALA A 444 9.92 5.52 -17.51
C ALA A 444 8.50 6.06 -17.81
N ALA A 445 8.24 7.30 -17.44
CA ALA A 445 6.94 7.92 -17.64
C ALA A 445 7.09 9.26 -18.35
N ALA A 446 6.21 9.49 -19.33
CA ALA A 446 6.12 10.75 -20.06
C ALA A 446 5.39 11.83 -19.22
N ASP A 447 4.58 11.45 -18.25
CA ASP A 447 3.80 12.35 -17.40
C ASP A 447 3.78 11.93 -15.94
N THR A 448 4.28 12.79 -15.06
CA THR A 448 4.27 12.62 -13.60
C THR A 448 3.21 13.49 -12.91
N CYS A 449 2.35 14.17 -13.70
CA CYS A 449 1.32 15.06 -13.18
C CYS A 449 0.31 14.29 -12.32
N GLY A 450 -0.03 14.85 -11.16
CA GLY A 450 -0.98 14.25 -10.22
C GLY A 450 -0.39 13.16 -9.32
N ALA A 451 0.92 12.86 -9.42
CA ALA A 451 1.57 11.89 -8.54
C ALA A 451 1.50 12.32 -7.06
N GLY A 452 1.70 13.61 -6.78
CA GLY A 452 1.55 14.19 -5.44
C GLY A 452 0.13 14.10 -4.92
N ASP A 453 -0.86 14.48 -5.75
CA ASP A 453 -2.29 14.35 -5.41
C ASP A 453 -2.65 12.88 -5.14
N ARG A 454 -2.19 11.94 -5.97
CA ARG A 454 -2.41 10.51 -5.76
C ARG A 454 -1.80 10.01 -4.46
N PHE A 455 -0.58 10.44 -4.16
CA PHE A 455 0.09 10.14 -2.89
C PHE A 455 -0.71 10.67 -1.71
N ALA A 456 -1.08 11.96 -1.71
CA ALA A 456 -1.81 12.61 -0.63
C ALA A 456 -3.20 11.99 -0.39
N VAL A 457 -3.94 11.69 -1.46
CA VAL A 457 -5.24 10.98 -1.40
C VAL A 457 -5.09 9.59 -0.80
N THR A 458 -4.07 8.81 -1.22
CA THR A 458 -3.85 7.47 -0.67
C THR A 458 -3.55 7.52 0.82
N VAL A 459 -2.68 8.46 1.26
CA VAL A 459 -2.39 8.64 2.69
C VAL A 459 -3.66 9.02 3.46
N ALA A 460 -4.42 10.00 2.97
CA ALA A 460 -5.64 10.46 3.65
C ALA A 460 -6.70 9.35 3.76
N SER A 461 -6.87 8.55 2.71
CA SER A 461 -7.82 7.42 2.69
C SER A 461 -7.42 6.33 3.68
N LEU A 462 -6.14 5.93 3.71
CA LEU A 462 -5.66 4.90 4.64
C LEU A 462 -5.70 5.38 6.09
N LEU A 463 -5.44 6.67 6.36
CA LEU A 463 -5.62 7.23 7.70
C LEU A 463 -7.10 7.31 8.10
N ALA A 464 -8.01 7.53 7.15
CA ALA A 464 -9.46 7.42 7.38
C ALA A 464 -9.86 6.00 7.81
N ASP A 465 -9.15 4.98 7.30
CA ASP A 465 -9.31 3.56 7.63
C ASP A 465 -8.42 3.14 8.83
N ARG A 466 -7.89 4.12 9.59
CA ARG A 466 -7.08 3.95 10.80
C ARG A 466 -5.74 3.21 10.61
N ALA A 467 -5.22 3.15 9.39
CA ALA A 467 -3.88 2.62 9.15
C ALA A 467 -2.80 3.42 9.89
N LEU A 468 -1.68 2.78 10.21
CA LEU A 468 -0.53 3.47 10.77
C LEU A 468 0.09 4.42 9.74
N LEU A 469 0.70 5.51 10.20
CA LEU A 469 1.27 6.51 9.31
C LEU A 469 2.36 5.94 8.40
N ALA A 470 3.20 5.06 8.94
CA ALA A 470 4.25 4.36 8.19
C ALA A 470 3.67 3.47 7.07
N GLU A 471 2.59 2.74 7.35
CA GLU A 471 1.89 1.90 6.36
C GLU A 471 1.25 2.77 5.27
N ALA A 472 0.57 3.85 5.66
CA ALA A 472 -0.07 4.76 4.72
C ALA A 472 0.94 5.40 3.76
N VAL A 473 2.10 5.86 4.27
CA VAL A 473 3.18 6.45 3.45
C VAL A 473 3.81 5.40 2.53
N THR A 474 4.03 4.19 3.04
CA THR A 474 4.62 3.09 2.24
C THR A 474 3.70 2.71 1.07
N ALA A 475 2.41 2.52 1.34
CA ALA A 475 1.41 2.24 0.31
C ALA A 475 1.26 3.39 -0.70
N ALA A 476 1.33 4.65 -0.24
CA ALA A 476 1.20 5.83 -1.09
C ALA A 476 2.35 5.96 -2.10
N VAL A 477 3.59 5.60 -1.75
CA VAL A 477 4.71 5.54 -2.70
C VAL A 477 4.42 4.53 -3.80
N GLY A 478 3.93 3.33 -3.46
CA GLY A 478 3.55 2.29 -4.43
C GLY A 478 2.45 2.76 -5.38
N THR A 479 1.34 3.25 -4.82
CA THR A 479 0.17 3.71 -5.58
C THR A 479 0.49 4.91 -6.49
N ALA A 480 1.32 5.86 -6.03
CA ALA A 480 1.77 6.98 -6.86
C ALA A 480 2.68 6.51 -8.00
N THR A 481 3.52 5.50 -7.76
CA THR A 481 4.38 4.89 -8.79
C THR A 481 3.53 4.19 -9.86
N GLU A 482 2.55 3.38 -9.47
CA GLU A 482 1.61 2.72 -10.38
C GLU A 482 0.80 3.73 -11.19
N PHE A 483 0.33 4.80 -10.56
CA PHE A 483 -0.38 5.89 -11.22
C PHE A 483 0.46 6.56 -12.30
N VAL A 484 1.73 6.86 -12.01
CA VAL A 484 2.68 7.42 -12.98
C VAL A 484 2.97 6.43 -14.12
N ALA A 485 3.15 5.14 -13.80
CA ALA A 485 3.36 4.08 -14.79
C ALA A 485 2.17 3.91 -15.74
N ALA A 486 0.95 4.16 -15.24
CA ALA A 486 -0.29 4.15 -16.03
C ALA A 486 -0.49 5.42 -16.89
N GLY A 487 0.43 6.39 -16.86
CA GLY A 487 0.38 7.64 -17.66
C GLY A 487 -0.11 8.86 -16.87
N GLY A 488 -0.14 8.78 -15.53
CA GLY A 488 -0.46 9.92 -14.67
C GLY A 488 -1.88 10.48 -14.85
N ALA A 489 -2.04 11.77 -14.56
CA ALA A 489 -3.35 12.41 -14.67
C ALA A 489 -3.90 12.46 -16.11
N SER A 490 -3.05 12.37 -17.12
CA SER A 490 -3.47 12.33 -18.53
C SER A 490 -4.24 11.06 -18.89
N ALA A 491 -3.92 9.93 -18.26
CA ALA A 491 -4.59 8.66 -18.49
C ALA A 491 -6.02 8.61 -17.91
N LEU A 492 -6.35 9.49 -16.96
CA LEU A 492 -7.70 9.58 -16.39
C LEU A 492 -8.78 9.97 -17.40
N VAL A 493 -8.39 10.54 -18.53
CA VAL A 493 -9.26 11.08 -19.59
C VAL A 493 -9.20 10.23 -20.87
N ALA A 494 -8.31 9.22 -20.92
CA ALA A 494 -8.21 8.31 -22.04
C ALA A 494 -9.10 7.09 -21.82
N ASP A 495 -10.12 6.88 -22.66
CA ASP A 495 -10.84 5.63 -22.76
C ASP A 495 -9.88 4.49 -23.14
N ALA A 496 -10.09 3.35 -22.50
CA ALA A 496 -9.26 2.16 -22.56
C ALA A 496 -9.01 1.67 -24.00
N ALA A 497 -7.78 1.80 -24.49
CA ALA A 497 -7.18 0.92 -25.50
C ALA A 497 -5.71 1.28 -25.73
N ALA A 498 -4.78 0.62 -25.06
CA ALA A 498 -3.44 0.22 -25.56
C ALA A 498 -2.61 -0.43 -24.45
N GLU A 499 -2.14 -1.64 -24.72
CA GLU A 499 -1.20 -2.39 -23.86
C GLU A 499 0.22 -1.78 -23.91
N PRO A 500 1.02 -1.86 -22.84
CA PRO A 500 2.39 -1.35 -22.85
C PRO A 500 3.41 -2.42 -23.25
N ALA A 501 4.32 -2.03 -24.12
CA ALA A 501 5.49 -2.80 -24.54
C ALA A 501 6.61 -2.75 -23.48
N ARG A 502 7.24 -3.91 -23.27
CA ARG A 502 8.43 -4.10 -22.42
C ARG A 502 9.71 -3.83 -23.22
N GLN A 503 10.64 -3.10 -22.63
CA GLN A 503 12.09 -3.15 -22.95
C GLN A 503 12.82 -2.86 -21.64
N GLY A 504 13.83 -3.56 -21.19
CA GLY A 504 14.98 -4.20 -21.76
C GLY A 504 16.19 -3.68 -20.96
N GLY A 505 16.89 -4.56 -20.17
CA GLY A 505 17.95 -4.21 -19.24
C GLY A 505 19.29 -3.87 -19.92
N THR A 506 20.20 -3.29 -19.15
CA THR A 506 21.64 -3.27 -19.47
C THR A 506 22.44 -3.69 -18.25
N GLU A 507 23.36 -4.60 -18.53
CA GLU A 507 24.37 -5.18 -17.65
C GLU A 507 25.43 -4.13 -17.23
N HIS A 508 26.02 -4.28 -16.01
CA HIS A 508 27.47 -4.23 -15.80
C HIS A 508 27.83 -4.62 -14.37
N GLY A 509 28.50 -5.76 -14.22
CA GLY A 509 29.27 -6.11 -13.04
C GLY A 509 30.74 -5.71 -13.23
N THR A 510 31.37 -5.20 -12.18
CA THR A 510 32.84 -5.12 -12.09
C THR A 510 33.31 -5.57 -10.73
N THR A 511 34.17 -6.56 -10.76
CA THR A 511 34.93 -7.14 -9.64
C THR A 511 36.09 -6.24 -9.21
N GLY A 512 36.24 -6.12 -7.89
CA GLY A 512 37.44 -5.89 -7.09
C GLY A 512 38.52 -4.94 -7.60
N ASN A 513 38.81 -3.99 -6.81
CA ASN A 513 39.87 -3.03 -6.62
C ASN A 513 39.48 -1.60 -7.02
N ASP A 514 38.90 -0.94 -6.13
CA ASP A 514 39.34 0.27 -5.46
C ASP A 514 38.20 0.92 -4.74
N LEU A 515 37.88 0.40 -3.56
CA LEU A 515 36.88 1.03 -2.69
C LEU A 515 37.19 2.53 -2.52
N ALA A 516 38.45 2.88 -2.37
CA ALA A 516 38.88 4.27 -2.23
C ALA A 516 38.60 5.09 -3.49
N ALA A 517 38.87 4.53 -4.68
CA ALA A 517 38.53 5.18 -5.96
C ALA A 517 37.03 5.29 -6.19
N LEU A 518 36.26 4.26 -5.81
CA LEU A 518 34.77 4.31 -5.84
C LEU A 518 34.25 5.45 -4.96
N LEU A 519 34.70 5.50 -3.70
CA LEU A 519 34.28 6.53 -2.73
C LEU A 519 34.67 7.94 -3.19
N ALA A 520 35.92 8.10 -3.71
CA ALA A 520 36.40 9.37 -4.25
C ALA A 520 35.57 9.85 -5.46
N ARG A 521 35.21 8.94 -6.35
CA ARG A 521 34.39 9.23 -7.54
C ARG A 521 32.98 9.68 -7.15
N VAL A 522 32.33 8.96 -6.23
CA VAL A 522 30.96 9.25 -5.78
C VAL A 522 30.93 10.61 -5.07
N ARG A 523 31.84 10.84 -4.13
CA ARG A 523 31.96 12.12 -3.43
C ARG A 523 32.32 13.28 -4.34
N GLY A 524 33.19 13.05 -5.34
CA GLY A 524 33.53 14.05 -6.35
C GLY A 524 32.36 14.48 -7.23
N ARG A 525 31.30 13.68 -7.29
CA ARG A 525 30.03 14.03 -7.97
C ARG A 525 29.01 14.66 -7.04
N GLY A 526 29.31 14.80 -5.76
CA GLY A 526 28.37 15.27 -4.74
C GLY A 526 27.25 14.26 -4.43
N GLU A 527 27.49 12.98 -4.73
CA GLU A 527 26.53 11.89 -4.48
C GLU A 527 26.83 11.25 -3.12
N GLU A 528 25.79 10.71 -2.46
CA GLU A 528 25.87 10.11 -1.12
C GLU A 528 26.42 8.68 -1.18
N VAL A 529 27.25 8.34 -0.22
CA VAL A 529 27.78 6.98 -0.01
C VAL A 529 26.86 6.24 0.96
N VAL A 530 26.30 5.11 0.53
CA VAL A 530 25.44 4.25 1.34
C VAL A 530 26.22 3.02 1.80
N ALA A 531 26.07 2.64 3.07
CA ALA A 531 26.59 1.38 3.60
C ALA A 531 25.45 0.55 4.22
N ALA A 532 25.51 -0.78 4.06
CA ALA A 532 24.61 -1.72 4.72
C ALA A 532 25.40 -2.84 5.38
N GLY A 533 25.06 -3.21 6.63
CA GLY A 533 25.77 -4.23 7.38
C GLY A 533 24.95 -5.49 7.66
N GLY A 534 25.58 -6.68 7.58
CA GLY A 534 24.89 -7.91 7.90
C GLY A 534 25.70 -9.19 7.64
N CYS A 535 25.20 -10.32 8.17
CA CYS A 535 25.80 -11.63 7.96
C CYS A 535 25.53 -12.21 6.57
N PHE A 536 24.37 -11.92 5.97
CA PHE A 536 23.94 -12.40 4.65
C PHE A 536 24.21 -13.90 4.40
N ASP A 537 23.94 -14.74 5.40
CA ASP A 537 24.32 -16.14 5.39
C ASP A 537 23.59 -16.95 4.31
N LEU A 538 22.26 -16.92 4.32
CA LEU A 538 21.43 -17.42 3.22
C LEU A 538 20.71 -16.23 2.58
N ILE A 539 21.14 -15.86 1.38
CA ILE A 539 20.52 -14.76 0.65
C ILE A 539 19.13 -15.18 0.19
N HIS A 540 18.14 -14.34 0.48
CA HIS A 540 16.75 -14.55 0.14
C HIS A 540 16.14 -13.24 -0.40
N PRO A 541 14.95 -13.28 -1.04
CA PRO A 541 14.35 -12.08 -1.63
C PRO A 541 14.23 -10.87 -0.69
N GLY A 542 14.11 -11.08 0.63
CA GLY A 542 14.14 -9.99 1.61
C GLY A 542 15.49 -9.27 1.69
N HIS A 543 16.62 -10.00 1.58
CA HIS A 543 17.95 -9.39 1.50
C HIS A 543 18.14 -8.63 0.18
N ILE A 544 17.67 -9.18 -0.94
CA ILE A 544 17.74 -8.51 -2.26
C ILE A 544 16.97 -7.20 -2.24
N ALA A 545 15.73 -7.24 -1.73
CA ALA A 545 14.89 -6.04 -1.61
C ALA A 545 15.53 -4.98 -0.71
N LEU A 546 16.15 -5.37 0.41
CA LEU A 546 16.89 -4.48 1.29
C LEU A 546 18.08 -3.80 0.55
N LEU A 547 18.89 -4.58 -0.16
CA LEU A 547 20.06 -4.07 -0.89
C LEU A 547 19.66 -3.17 -2.07
N ASP A 548 18.59 -3.53 -2.79
CA ASP A 548 18.05 -2.69 -3.86
C ASP A 548 17.52 -1.35 -3.31
N GLN A 549 16.86 -1.38 -2.16
CA GLN A 549 16.39 -0.17 -1.49
C GLN A 549 17.55 0.68 -0.99
N ALA A 550 18.54 0.05 -0.36
CA ALA A 550 19.74 0.75 0.10
C ALA A 550 20.50 1.42 -1.06
N ARG A 551 20.66 0.73 -2.20
CA ARG A 551 21.32 1.29 -3.39
C ARG A 551 20.66 2.54 -3.95
N ARG A 552 19.35 2.65 -3.81
CA ARG A 552 18.56 3.81 -4.29
C ARG A 552 18.70 5.06 -3.41
N LEU A 553 19.30 4.92 -2.22
CA LEU A 553 19.44 6.05 -1.30
C LEU A 553 20.65 6.95 -1.63
N GLY A 554 21.61 6.48 -2.46
CA GLY A 554 22.79 7.26 -2.80
C GLY A 554 23.46 6.84 -4.10
N GLY A 555 24.64 7.38 -4.36
CA GLY A 555 25.43 7.15 -5.57
C GLY A 555 26.13 5.80 -5.63
N CYS A 556 26.36 5.13 -4.46
CA CYS A 556 26.88 3.77 -4.39
C CYS A 556 26.42 3.07 -3.11
N LEU A 557 26.39 1.72 -3.16
CA LEU A 557 26.17 0.85 -1.99
C LEU A 557 27.40 0.00 -1.68
N VAL A 558 27.91 0.15 -0.46
CA VAL A 558 28.97 -0.69 0.10
C VAL A 558 28.36 -1.64 1.13
N VAL A 559 28.51 -2.95 0.93
CA VAL A 559 28.02 -3.97 1.88
C VAL A 559 29.14 -4.35 2.84
N CYS A 560 28.94 -4.11 4.13
CA CYS A 560 29.81 -4.55 5.22
C CYS A 560 29.37 -5.96 5.64
N LEU A 561 30.18 -6.98 5.30
CA LEU A 561 29.86 -8.40 5.47
C LEU A 561 30.68 -8.99 6.63
N ASN A 562 30.00 -9.58 7.63
CA ASN A 562 30.67 -10.32 8.71
C ASN A 562 31.43 -11.53 8.15
N ASP A 563 32.66 -11.75 8.60
CA ASP A 563 33.40 -12.97 8.31
C ASP A 563 32.78 -14.20 9.03
N ASP A 564 33.31 -15.38 8.76
CA ASP A 564 32.74 -16.62 9.31
C ASP A 564 32.91 -16.71 10.82
N ASP A 565 34.00 -16.19 11.35
CA ASP A 565 34.29 -16.24 12.80
C ASP A 565 33.39 -15.28 13.57
N SER A 566 33.16 -14.09 13.05
CA SER A 566 32.18 -13.13 13.60
C SER A 566 30.76 -13.70 13.57
N VAL A 567 30.34 -14.35 12.48
CA VAL A 567 29.01 -14.98 12.40
C VAL A 567 28.86 -16.11 13.41
N ARG A 568 29.89 -16.95 13.63
CA ARG A 568 29.86 -18.00 14.67
C ARG A 568 29.68 -17.41 16.06
N ARG A 569 30.43 -16.36 16.39
CA ARG A 569 30.27 -15.68 17.69
C ARG A 569 28.86 -15.09 17.90
N LEU A 570 28.30 -14.51 16.85
CA LEU A 570 27.00 -13.82 16.94
C LEU A 570 25.78 -14.76 16.87
N LYS A 571 25.89 -15.87 16.10
CA LYS A 571 24.73 -16.73 15.78
C LYS A 571 24.90 -18.20 16.13
N GLY A 572 26.03 -18.57 16.75
CA GLY A 572 26.34 -19.93 17.20
C GLY A 572 27.15 -20.75 16.20
N GLU A 573 27.73 -21.87 16.70
CA GLU A 573 28.70 -22.72 16.00
C GLU A 573 28.20 -23.35 14.69
N THR A 574 26.88 -23.48 14.51
CA THR A 574 26.28 -24.03 13.30
C THR A 574 26.12 -23.00 12.17
N ARG A 575 26.59 -21.79 12.39
CA ARG A 575 26.49 -20.67 11.43
C ARG A 575 27.88 -20.08 11.15
N PRO A 576 28.15 -19.53 9.95
CA PRO A 576 27.23 -19.46 8.81
C PRO A 576 27.10 -20.81 8.07
N VAL A 577 26.01 -21.00 7.33
CA VAL A 577 25.81 -22.15 6.44
C VAL A 577 26.65 -21.99 5.16
N VAL A 578 26.78 -20.76 4.67
CA VAL A 578 27.54 -20.41 3.46
C VAL A 578 28.83 -19.69 3.84
N PRO A 579 30.01 -20.20 3.40
CA PRO A 579 31.32 -19.58 3.71
C PRO A 579 31.39 -18.12 3.24
N GLN A 580 32.13 -17.29 3.97
CA GLN A 580 32.25 -15.84 3.68
C GLN A 580 32.65 -15.52 2.26
N ARG A 581 33.52 -16.35 1.64
CA ARG A 581 33.96 -16.18 0.26
C ARG A 581 32.81 -16.27 -0.72
N ASP A 582 31.93 -17.25 -0.52
CA ASP A 582 30.76 -17.49 -1.39
C ASP A 582 29.67 -16.45 -1.14
N ARG A 583 29.46 -16.06 0.14
CA ARG A 583 28.55 -14.95 0.50
C ARG A 583 29.00 -13.64 -0.15
N ALA A 584 30.30 -13.33 -0.09
CA ALA A 584 30.84 -12.14 -0.73
C ALA A 584 30.70 -12.18 -2.27
N ALA A 585 30.97 -13.34 -2.89
CA ALA A 585 30.79 -13.51 -4.34
C ALA A 585 29.35 -13.32 -4.81
N VAL A 586 28.38 -13.89 -4.08
CA VAL A 586 26.96 -13.71 -4.38
C VAL A 586 26.54 -12.25 -4.23
N LEU A 587 26.96 -11.57 -3.15
CA LEU A 587 26.67 -10.15 -2.94
C LEU A 587 27.27 -9.26 -4.02
N ALA A 588 28.53 -9.51 -4.39
CA ALA A 588 29.23 -8.74 -5.44
C ALA A 588 28.63 -8.96 -6.84
N SER A 589 27.88 -10.04 -7.06
CA SER A 589 27.19 -10.30 -8.33
C SER A 589 25.84 -9.59 -8.45
N LEU A 590 25.35 -8.99 -7.37
CA LEU A 590 24.09 -8.23 -7.39
C LEU A 590 24.32 -6.85 -7.99
N SER A 591 23.46 -6.45 -8.95
CA SER A 591 23.53 -5.14 -9.62
C SER A 591 23.34 -3.95 -8.68
N SER A 592 22.76 -4.18 -7.51
CA SER A 592 22.56 -3.18 -6.46
C SER A 592 23.79 -2.99 -5.55
N VAL A 593 24.82 -3.82 -5.66
CA VAL A 593 26.00 -3.77 -4.78
C VAL A 593 27.23 -3.31 -5.56
N ASP A 594 27.80 -2.17 -5.18
CA ASP A 594 28.99 -1.61 -5.83
C ASP A 594 30.31 -2.12 -5.22
N ALA A 595 30.31 -2.45 -3.91
CA ALA A 595 31.45 -3.05 -3.23
C ALA A 595 31.01 -3.90 -2.03
N VAL A 596 31.83 -4.92 -1.69
CA VAL A 596 31.66 -5.74 -0.48
C VAL A 596 32.95 -5.67 0.33
N VAL A 597 32.82 -5.35 1.62
CA VAL A 597 33.94 -5.26 2.57
C VAL A 597 33.72 -6.27 3.69
N LEU A 598 34.66 -7.21 3.84
CA LEU A 598 34.67 -8.19 4.93
C LEU A 598 35.20 -7.56 6.21
N PHE A 599 34.63 -7.91 7.37
CA PHE A 599 35.15 -7.53 8.68
C PHE A 599 34.97 -8.68 9.69
N GLY A 600 35.90 -8.74 10.65
CA GLY A 600 35.99 -9.83 11.63
C GLY A 600 35.47 -9.47 13.02
N GLU A 601 35.13 -8.21 13.26
CA GLU A 601 34.61 -7.72 14.53
C GLU A 601 33.12 -8.07 14.67
N ASP A 602 32.61 -7.94 15.89
CA ASP A 602 31.15 -8.22 16.15
C ASP A 602 30.23 -7.13 15.60
N THR A 603 30.78 -5.92 15.37
CA THR A 603 30.09 -4.79 14.75
C THR A 603 30.94 -4.21 13.61
N PRO A 604 30.33 -3.61 12.57
CA PRO A 604 31.05 -3.02 11.44
C PRO A 604 31.71 -1.65 11.76
N ALA A 605 31.90 -1.31 13.04
CA ALA A 605 32.35 0.02 13.48
C ALA A 605 33.61 0.51 12.80
N GLU A 606 34.67 -0.34 12.70
CA GLU A 606 35.94 0.04 12.09
C GLU A 606 35.82 0.24 10.57
N VAL A 607 35.04 -0.59 9.91
CA VAL A 607 34.76 -0.45 8.48
C VAL A 607 33.95 0.83 8.22
N LEU A 608 32.95 1.14 9.06
CA LEU A 608 32.18 2.38 8.95
C LEU A 608 33.02 3.63 9.16
N LYS A 609 33.99 3.61 10.10
CA LYS A 609 34.96 4.71 10.28
C LYS A 609 35.83 4.91 9.04
N ALA A 610 36.22 3.82 8.35
CA ALA A 610 37.03 3.89 7.14
C ALA A 610 36.21 4.39 5.93
N ILE A 611 34.98 3.92 5.78
CA ILE A 611 34.08 4.31 4.68
C ILE A 611 33.51 5.70 4.91
N ARG A 612 33.14 6.06 6.15
CA ARG A 612 32.37 7.25 6.54
C ARG A 612 31.16 7.45 5.63
N PRO A 613 30.20 6.50 5.64
CA PRO A 613 29.04 6.61 4.77
C PRO A 613 28.16 7.81 5.20
N ASP A 614 27.54 8.46 4.22
CA ASP A 614 26.54 9.49 4.47
C ASP A 614 25.24 8.85 5.02
N ILE A 615 24.96 7.60 4.58
CA ILE A 615 23.79 6.83 4.99
C ILE A 615 24.21 5.41 5.38
N TYR A 616 23.86 4.99 6.61
CA TYR A 616 23.98 3.60 7.05
C TYR A 616 22.60 2.95 7.13
N VAL A 617 22.42 1.83 6.43
CA VAL A 617 21.12 1.15 6.28
C VAL A 617 21.08 -0.11 7.12
N LYS A 618 20.01 -0.25 7.91
CA LYS A 618 19.64 -1.48 8.60
C LYS A 618 18.24 -1.91 8.18
N GLY A 619 18.02 -3.20 7.92
CA GLY A 619 16.69 -3.75 7.63
C GLY A 619 16.03 -4.29 8.90
N GLY A 620 14.75 -4.02 9.12
CA GLY A 620 13.97 -4.60 10.20
C GLY A 620 13.12 -3.61 11.00
N ASP A 621 12.49 -4.11 12.07
CA ASP A 621 11.64 -3.35 12.99
C ASP A 621 12.45 -2.76 14.16
N TYR A 622 13.64 -2.26 13.87
CA TYR A 622 14.49 -1.63 14.88
C TYR A 622 14.14 -0.15 15.05
N ARG A 623 14.27 0.36 16.28
CA ARG A 623 14.43 1.80 16.49
C ARG A 623 15.89 2.17 16.22
N VAL A 624 16.17 3.37 15.69
CA VAL A 624 17.55 3.82 15.45
C VAL A 624 18.36 3.81 16.74
N GLU A 625 17.73 4.08 17.88
CA GLU A 625 18.31 4.01 19.23
C GLU A 625 18.86 2.62 19.59
N ASP A 626 18.27 1.58 19.00
CA ASP A 626 18.67 0.18 19.21
C ASP A 626 19.80 -0.26 18.25
N VAL A 627 20.19 0.60 17.29
CA VAL A 627 21.28 0.35 16.35
C VAL A 627 22.59 0.86 16.94
N ALA A 628 23.45 -0.07 17.37
CA ALA A 628 24.70 0.26 18.06
C ALA A 628 25.62 1.21 17.25
N GLU A 629 25.54 1.16 15.91
CA GLU A 629 26.36 1.97 15.00
C GLU A 629 25.79 3.38 14.75
N ALA A 630 24.58 3.67 15.18
CA ALA A 630 23.93 4.95 14.86
C ALA A 630 24.66 6.16 15.45
N ALA A 631 25.10 6.07 16.71
CA ALA A 631 25.88 7.12 17.37
C ALA A 631 27.23 7.36 16.65
N LEU A 632 27.91 6.29 16.25
CA LEU A 632 29.17 6.35 15.51
C LEU A 632 28.99 7.04 14.15
N VAL A 633 27.96 6.67 13.40
CA VAL A 633 27.69 7.25 12.06
C VAL A 633 27.38 8.76 12.18
N ALA A 634 26.73 9.17 13.24
CA ALA A 634 26.42 10.57 13.51
C ALA A 634 27.68 11.44 13.79
N GLU A 635 28.80 10.85 14.26
CA GLU A 635 30.05 11.60 14.57
C GLU A 635 30.62 12.37 13.36
N TRP A 636 30.41 11.88 12.13
CA TRP A 636 30.83 12.56 10.89
C TRP A 636 29.69 13.15 10.09
N GLY A 637 28.48 13.26 10.68
CA GLY A 637 27.31 13.85 10.03
C GLY A 637 26.50 12.88 9.18
N GLY A 638 26.83 11.58 9.20
CA GLY A 638 26.06 10.54 8.54
C GLY A 638 24.75 10.22 9.28
N ARG A 639 23.83 9.55 8.62
CA ARG A 639 22.51 9.18 9.17
C ARG A 639 22.28 7.68 9.09
N THR A 640 21.68 7.12 10.15
CA THR A 640 21.20 5.73 10.13
C THR A 640 19.75 5.70 9.69
N VAL A 641 19.45 4.84 8.71
CA VAL A 641 18.12 4.69 8.09
C VAL A 641 17.64 3.26 8.28
N ILE A 642 16.42 3.12 8.77
CA ILE A 642 15.74 1.82 8.86
C ILE A 642 14.90 1.64 7.59
N VAL A 643 15.13 0.51 6.90
CA VAL A 643 14.37 0.11 5.73
C VAL A 643 13.36 -0.97 6.13
N PRO A 644 12.07 -0.84 5.76
CA PRO A 644 11.04 -1.79 6.14
C PRO A 644 11.38 -3.23 5.72
N TYR A 645 11.09 -4.18 6.59
CA TYR A 645 11.30 -5.61 6.31
C TYR A 645 10.17 -6.15 5.40
N VAL A 646 10.52 -7.03 4.47
CA VAL A 646 9.51 -7.77 3.70
C VAL A 646 9.01 -8.92 4.57
N GLU A 647 7.77 -8.85 5.05
CA GLU A 647 7.15 -9.83 5.95
C GLU A 647 7.28 -11.28 5.47
N GLY A 648 7.48 -12.20 6.43
CA GLY A 648 7.50 -13.65 6.19
C GLY A 648 8.81 -14.23 5.64
N ARG A 649 9.91 -13.45 5.53
CA ARG A 649 11.18 -13.91 4.94
C ARG A 649 12.38 -13.63 5.85
N SER A 650 12.68 -14.56 6.77
CA SER A 650 13.89 -14.53 7.59
C SER A 650 14.75 -15.77 7.37
N THR A 651 16.07 -15.62 7.44
CA THR A 651 17.06 -16.72 7.37
C THR A 651 16.77 -17.77 8.44
N THR A 652 16.41 -17.36 9.66
CA THR A 652 16.06 -18.26 10.77
C THR A 652 14.82 -19.09 10.45
N GLY A 653 13.78 -18.48 9.88
CA GLY A 653 12.57 -19.20 9.47
C GLY A 653 12.79 -20.15 8.28
N MET A 654 13.80 -19.88 7.41
CA MET A 654 14.18 -20.81 6.34
C MET A 654 14.93 -22.03 6.90
N ILE A 655 15.86 -21.82 7.81
CA ILE A 655 16.64 -22.90 8.44
C ILE A 655 15.72 -23.79 9.28
N SER A 656 14.79 -23.24 10.06
CA SER A 656 13.79 -24.03 10.79
C SER A 656 13.00 -24.93 9.85
N ARG A 657 12.54 -24.41 8.71
CA ARG A 657 11.81 -25.21 7.72
C ARG A 657 12.65 -26.31 7.08
N ILE A 658 13.96 -26.09 6.88
CA ILE A 658 14.89 -27.11 6.36
C ILE A 658 15.10 -28.20 7.43
N HIS A 659 15.27 -27.85 8.70
CA HIS A 659 15.40 -28.81 9.80
C HIS A 659 14.11 -29.64 10.00
N ASP A 660 12.95 -29.01 9.94
CA ASP A 660 11.65 -29.69 10.07
C ASP A 660 11.36 -30.62 8.88
N SER A 661 11.89 -30.32 7.69
CA SER A 661 11.78 -31.20 6.52
C SER A 661 12.83 -32.34 6.49
N GLY A 662 13.97 -32.18 7.15
CA GLY A 662 15.04 -33.21 7.29
C GLY A 662 14.75 -34.29 8.32
N SER A 663 13.78 -34.10 9.21
CA SER A 663 13.38 -35.09 10.24
C SER A 663 12.30 -36.08 9.74
N ARG A 664 12.01 -36.09 8.46
CA ARG A 664 11.01 -36.96 7.81
C ARG A 664 11.59 -37.74 6.62
N VAL A 665 12.81 -38.31 6.77
CA VAL A 665 13.32 -39.35 5.87
C VAL A 665 13.64 -40.59 6.70
#